data_5d685764b848c3fb2bebffb3e469a982
#
_entry.id   5d685764b848c3fb2bebffb3e469a982
#
_cell.length_a   1.000
_cell.length_b   1.000
_cell.length_c   1.000
_cell.angle_alpha   90.00
_cell.angle_beta   90.00
_cell.angle_gamma   90.00
#
_symmetry.space_group_name_H-M   'P 1'
#
loop_
_entity.id
_entity.type
_entity.pdbx_description
1 polymer ?
#
loop_
_entity_poly.entity_id
_entity_poly.type
_entity_poly.pdbx_seq_one_letter_code
_entity_poly.pdbx_strand_id
1 'polypeptide(L)'
;MACRVGRFCIWADCGMGKTAMQLEWAHQVHQHTGGNVLVLAPLAVAHQTVREGAKFGIACSFAATQAEVKPGITITNYEKLSHFDPARFQGVVLDESSILKSYTGKIRNQIIESFSQTPFRLACSATPAPNDHMELGNHAEFIGVMTRTEMLAMFFVHDGGDTAKWRIKGHAKSKFWEWVCSWAVTIRKPSDLGYEDGDFILPELQISDCTVEAPREAVADDAGQMALFAMEARTLNDQRQVRKASLHMRVDAAAALANSNDEQWLVWCNLNDESKALAAAIDGAVEVSGSDSDDHKRQSAIDFQDGKIRVLVSKPSIFGFGLNFQSCHNVAFVGLSHSYEAFYQAIRRCWRFGQQQPVNAHIIYDVGEGRVIENIRRKEADSIAMAESMVIIMKQQTMEQLKKIQRQVAPHITEHQSGDNWDLYMGDCVESIKQLDSDSIHYSIFSPPFASLYTYSNSDRDMGNSRTEQEFFDHFAFLATELHRVMMTGRLISFHCMNLPSSKERDGFIGVKDFRGDMLRIFQAAGFVFHSEVCIWKDPVTAMQRTKAIGLLHKQVRKDSALSRQGIPDYLVTVRKLGENTEPVAGPFTEFAGENPPFKSGDAIKDSINIWQRYASPVWMDINPSDTLQYRSARANEDERHICPLQLEVIRRGLQLWSNPGDLVMSPFAGIGSEGYVSLQMQRRFVGFELKPSYFNCAAKNLSMVESHKQGELV
;
A
#
# COMPACT_ATOMS: atom_id res chain seq x y z
N MET A 1 -18.98 -3.34 19.33
CA MET A 1 -17.61 -2.98 18.92
C MET A 1 -17.60 -1.67 18.15
N ALA A 2 -18.21 -1.56 17.01
CA ALA A 2 -18.24 -0.36 16.18
C ALA A 2 -18.67 0.93 16.93
N CYS A 3 -19.74 0.86 17.74
CA CYS A 3 -20.19 2.00 18.55
C CYS A 3 -19.21 2.43 19.65
N ARG A 4 -18.40 1.51 20.18
CA ARG A 4 -17.39 1.82 21.21
C ARG A 4 -16.14 2.50 20.63
N VAL A 5 -15.78 2.13 19.39
CA VAL A 5 -14.60 2.63 18.69
C VAL A 5 -14.91 3.92 17.93
N GLY A 6 -16.14 4.07 17.43
CA GLY A 6 -16.60 5.23 16.67
C GLY A 6 -16.12 5.30 15.22
N ARG A 7 -15.00 4.65 14.87
CA ARG A 7 -14.44 4.56 13.53
C ARG A 7 -14.16 3.11 13.21
N PHE A 8 -14.99 2.49 12.34
CA PHE A 8 -14.97 1.05 12.18
C PHE A 8 -15.45 0.60 10.80
N CYS A 9 -15.07 -0.62 10.40
CA CYS A 9 -15.62 -1.27 9.21
C CYS A 9 -16.40 -2.53 9.59
N ILE A 10 -17.59 -2.72 8.99
CA ILE A 10 -18.41 -3.93 9.12
C ILE A 10 -18.52 -4.58 7.75
N TRP A 11 -17.81 -5.68 7.55
CA TRP A 11 -17.83 -6.49 6.34
C TRP A 11 -18.72 -7.70 6.54
N ALA A 12 -20.02 -7.43 6.48
CA ALA A 12 -21.03 -8.47 6.64
C ALA A 12 -21.53 -8.94 5.28
N ASP A 13 -21.68 -10.25 5.14
CA ASP A 13 -22.17 -10.87 3.92
C ASP A 13 -23.60 -10.45 3.58
N CYS A 14 -24.02 -10.69 2.35
CA CYS A 14 -25.38 -10.41 1.91
C CYS A 14 -26.39 -11.22 2.76
N GLY A 15 -27.39 -10.52 3.30
CA GLY A 15 -28.40 -11.14 4.16
C GLY A 15 -28.09 -11.14 5.65
N MET A 16 -26.87 -10.73 6.07
CA MET A 16 -26.46 -10.67 7.49
C MET A 16 -26.95 -9.42 8.23
N GLY A 17 -27.89 -8.66 7.67
CA GLY A 17 -28.49 -7.52 8.37
C GLY A 17 -27.65 -6.23 8.37
N LYS A 18 -26.79 -6.01 7.37
CA LYS A 18 -25.95 -4.78 7.26
C LYS A 18 -26.74 -3.50 7.50
N THR A 19 -27.92 -3.35 6.85
CA THR A 19 -28.73 -2.15 6.97
C THR A 19 -29.17 -1.86 8.41
N ALA A 20 -29.55 -2.91 9.15
CA ALA A 20 -29.89 -2.77 10.57
C ALA A 20 -28.68 -2.32 11.39
N MET A 21 -27.49 -2.91 11.15
CA MET A 21 -26.25 -2.54 11.85
C MET A 21 -25.85 -1.08 11.56
N GLN A 22 -26.00 -0.62 10.33
CA GLN A 22 -25.69 0.74 9.91
C GLN A 22 -26.63 1.76 10.58
N LEU A 23 -27.93 1.49 10.55
CA LEU A 23 -28.94 2.35 11.11
C LEU A 23 -28.86 2.43 12.64
N GLU A 24 -28.62 1.30 13.30
CA GLU A 24 -28.39 1.26 14.75
C GLU A 24 -27.12 2.04 15.14
N TRP A 25 -26.02 1.84 14.42
CA TRP A 25 -24.80 2.62 14.66
C TRP A 25 -25.04 4.12 14.47
N ALA A 26 -25.72 4.53 13.40
CA ALA A 26 -26.06 5.91 13.13
C ALA A 26 -26.97 6.51 14.23
N HIS A 27 -27.92 5.70 14.72
CA HIS A 27 -28.80 6.07 15.81
C HIS A 27 -28.01 6.31 17.12
N GLN A 28 -27.11 5.40 17.47
CA GLN A 28 -26.25 5.53 18.65
C GLN A 28 -25.34 6.77 18.56
N VAL A 29 -24.77 7.06 17.38
CA VAL A 29 -23.97 8.27 17.18
C VAL A 29 -24.82 9.54 17.34
N HIS A 30 -26.04 9.55 16.77
CA HIS A 30 -26.95 10.67 16.91
C HIS A 30 -27.34 10.89 18.39
N GLN A 31 -27.69 9.84 19.10
CA GLN A 31 -28.04 9.91 20.52
C GLN A 31 -26.88 10.40 21.40
N HIS A 32 -25.67 9.90 21.12
CA HIS A 32 -24.48 10.25 21.89
C HIS A 32 -24.04 11.70 21.68
N THR A 33 -24.16 12.22 20.44
CA THR A 33 -23.62 13.54 20.06
C THR A 33 -24.67 14.65 19.97
N GLY A 34 -25.93 14.31 19.85
CA GLY A 34 -27.02 15.22 19.47
C GLY A 34 -26.92 15.73 18.02
N GLY A 35 -25.89 15.32 17.27
CA GLY A 35 -25.59 15.78 15.91
C GLY A 35 -26.16 14.90 14.81
N ASN A 36 -26.15 15.41 13.59
CA ASN A 36 -26.66 14.70 12.42
C ASN A 36 -25.68 13.61 11.94
N VAL A 37 -26.23 12.52 11.37
CA VAL A 37 -25.49 11.45 10.74
C VAL A 37 -25.91 11.31 9.28
N LEU A 38 -24.95 11.24 8.37
CA LEU A 38 -25.17 11.02 6.94
C LEU A 38 -24.91 9.56 6.55
N VAL A 39 -25.87 8.92 5.88
CA VAL A 39 -25.71 7.61 5.29
C VAL A 39 -25.65 7.76 3.78
N LEU A 40 -24.51 7.38 3.20
CA LEU A 40 -24.28 7.35 1.76
C LEU A 40 -24.56 5.92 1.27
N ALA A 41 -25.52 5.76 0.38
CA ALA A 41 -25.94 4.47 -0.16
C ALA A 41 -26.00 4.53 -1.70
N PRO A 42 -25.93 3.38 -2.40
CA PRO A 42 -26.24 3.33 -3.81
C PRO A 42 -27.68 3.80 -4.09
N LEU A 43 -27.89 4.45 -5.24
CA LEU A 43 -29.18 5.08 -5.60
C LEU A 43 -30.38 4.13 -5.43
N ALA A 44 -30.22 2.88 -5.88
CA ALA A 44 -31.28 1.87 -5.82
C ALA A 44 -31.68 1.47 -4.38
N VAL A 45 -30.79 1.69 -3.40
CA VAL A 45 -30.96 1.20 -2.01
C VAL A 45 -31.41 2.30 -1.05
N ALA A 46 -31.15 3.56 -1.37
CA ALA A 46 -31.37 4.68 -0.45
C ALA A 46 -32.81 4.76 0.10
N HIS A 47 -33.81 4.63 -0.75
CA HIS A 47 -35.21 4.61 -0.33
C HIS A 47 -35.64 3.33 0.42
N GLN A 48 -34.99 2.20 0.13
CA GLN A 48 -35.19 0.96 0.86
C GLN A 48 -34.66 1.09 2.29
N THR A 49 -33.51 1.71 2.46
CA THR A 49 -32.88 1.95 3.78
C THR A 49 -33.80 2.78 4.68
N VAL A 50 -34.50 3.79 4.12
CA VAL A 50 -35.52 4.54 4.88
C VAL A 50 -36.66 3.65 5.35
N ARG A 51 -37.18 2.77 4.49
CA ARG A 51 -38.25 1.82 4.86
C ARG A 51 -37.80 0.79 5.91
N GLU A 52 -36.58 0.34 5.81
CA GLU A 52 -35.97 -0.58 6.79
C GLU A 52 -35.83 0.12 8.16
N GLY A 53 -35.44 1.41 8.18
CA GLY A 53 -35.40 2.19 9.42
C GLY A 53 -36.75 2.20 10.15
N ALA A 54 -37.85 2.37 9.41
CA ALA A 54 -39.19 2.34 10.00
C ALA A 54 -39.53 0.95 10.64
N LYS A 55 -39.08 -0.15 10.04
CA LYS A 55 -39.24 -1.49 10.62
C LYS A 55 -38.53 -1.67 11.94
N PHE A 56 -37.35 -1.06 12.09
CA PHE A 56 -36.55 -1.14 13.31
C PHE A 56 -36.85 -0.02 14.32
N GLY A 57 -37.83 0.83 14.04
CA GLY A 57 -38.15 1.97 14.92
C GLY A 57 -37.12 3.08 14.91
N ILE A 58 -36.24 3.12 13.92
CA ILE A 58 -35.19 4.13 13.77
C ILE A 58 -35.66 5.17 12.75
N ALA A 59 -35.89 6.41 13.23
CA ALA A 59 -36.30 7.51 12.38
C ALA A 59 -35.14 7.97 11.47
N CYS A 60 -35.35 7.88 10.17
CA CYS A 60 -34.43 8.37 9.15
C CYS A 60 -35.18 8.97 7.96
N SER A 61 -34.55 9.89 7.23
CA SER A 61 -35.18 10.58 6.10
C SER A 61 -34.22 10.61 4.90
N PHE A 62 -34.79 10.55 3.70
CA PHE A 62 -34.03 10.79 2.48
C PHE A 62 -33.93 12.31 2.24
N ALA A 63 -32.76 12.78 1.79
CA ALA A 63 -32.55 14.15 1.33
C ALA A 63 -31.71 14.14 0.03
N ALA A 64 -32.06 15.02 -0.90
CA ALA A 64 -31.31 15.23 -2.13
C ALA A 64 -30.31 16.40 -2.02
N THR A 65 -30.55 17.32 -1.10
CA THR A 65 -29.74 18.51 -0.87
C THR A 65 -29.62 18.85 0.61
N GLN A 66 -28.66 19.71 0.95
CA GLN A 66 -28.47 20.18 2.33
C GLN A 66 -29.70 20.85 2.93
N ALA A 67 -30.52 21.53 2.11
CA ALA A 67 -31.72 22.23 2.57
C ALA A 67 -32.83 21.29 3.07
N GLU A 68 -32.81 20.03 2.62
CA GLU A 68 -33.81 19.02 3.00
C GLU A 68 -33.40 18.20 4.24
N VAL A 69 -32.19 18.43 4.76
CA VAL A 69 -31.66 17.70 5.93
C VAL A 69 -32.49 18.03 7.16
N LYS A 70 -33.02 16.98 7.79
CA LYS A 70 -33.70 17.04 9.08
C LYS A 70 -32.78 16.60 10.20
N PRO A 71 -33.02 17.03 11.46
CA PRO A 71 -32.27 16.51 12.61
C PRO A 71 -32.34 14.99 12.68
N GLY A 72 -31.21 14.35 12.93
CA GLY A 72 -31.11 12.90 13.04
C GLY A 72 -30.34 12.25 11.90
N ILE A 73 -30.89 11.19 11.33
CA ILE A 73 -30.24 10.36 10.30
C ILE A 73 -30.75 10.74 8.93
N THR A 74 -29.87 11.20 8.08
CA THR A 74 -30.14 11.54 6.68
C THR A 74 -29.52 10.49 5.76
N ILE A 75 -30.32 10.00 4.81
CA ILE A 75 -29.87 9.04 3.79
C ILE A 75 -29.82 9.75 2.45
N THR A 76 -28.75 9.56 1.70
CA THR A 76 -28.59 10.09 0.33
C THR A 76 -27.77 9.13 -0.52
N ASN A 77 -27.65 9.42 -1.82
CA ASN A 77 -26.78 8.63 -2.69
C ASN A 77 -25.41 9.32 -2.91
N TYR A 78 -24.44 8.52 -3.38
CA TYR A 78 -23.07 8.97 -3.59
C TYR A 78 -22.95 10.13 -4.59
N GLU A 79 -23.79 10.14 -5.63
CA GLU A 79 -23.78 11.15 -6.69
C GLU A 79 -24.20 12.53 -6.19
N LYS A 80 -24.93 12.57 -5.08
CA LYS A 80 -25.42 13.82 -4.47
C LYS A 80 -24.52 14.38 -3.38
N LEU A 81 -23.42 13.71 -3.06
CA LEU A 81 -22.52 14.11 -1.98
C LEU A 81 -22.09 15.58 -2.07
N SER A 82 -21.84 16.08 -3.27
CA SER A 82 -21.44 17.48 -3.49
C SER A 82 -22.49 18.53 -3.09
N HIS A 83 -23.76 18.11 -2.84
CA HIS A 83 -24.83 19.00 -2.41
C HIS A 83 -24.93 19.12 -0.88
N PHE A 84 -24.02 18.50 -0.14
CA PHE A 84 -24.01 18.48 1.32
C PHE A 84 -22.73 19.13 1.85
N ASP A 85 -22.83 19.77 3.00
CA ASP A 85 -21.70 20.29 3.76
C ASP A 85 -21.28 19.22 4.79
N PRO A 86 -20.13 18.53 4.61
CA PRO A 86 -19.68 17.48 5.50
C PRO A 86 -19.47 17.93 6.96
N ALA A 87 -19.14 19.22 7.18
CA ALA A 87 -18.90 19.77 8.51
C ALA A 87 -20.16 19.77 9.40
N ARG A 88 -21.34 19.62 8.81
CA ARG A 88 -22.62 19.59 9.54
C ARG A 88 -22.99 18.21 10.07
N PHE A 89 -22.16 17.19 9.81
CA PHE A 89 -22.42 15.82 10.23
C PHE A 89 -21.37 15.34 11.24
N GLN A 90 -21.84 14.82 12.37
CA GLN A 90 -21.00 14.20 13.39
C GLN A 90 -20.60 12.77 13.03
N GLY A 91 -21.39 12.12 12.18
CA GLY A 91 -21.12 10.77 11.71
C GLY A 91 -21.41 10.57 10.23
N VAL A 92 -20.67 9.67 9.60
CA VAL A 92 -20.92 9.24 8.22
C VAL A 92 -20.86 7.72 8.12
N VAL A 93 -21.80 7.15 7.37
CA VAL A 93 -21.89 5.73 7.04
C VAL A 93 -21.75 5.56 5.54
N LEU A 94 -20.89 4.65 5.09
CA LEU A 94 -20.83 4.21 3.70
C LEU A 94 -21.50 2.84 3.58
N ASP A 95 -22.63 2.76 2.91
CA ASP A 95 -23.25 1.50 2.49
C ASP A 95 -22.66 1.09 1.14
N GLU A 96 -22.28 -0.17 0.99
CA GLU A 96 -21.48 -0.69 -0.11
C GLU A 96 -20.14 0.09 -0.31
N SER A 97 -19.35 0.13 0.77
CA SER A 97 -18.06 0.86 0.81
C SER A 97 -17.00 0.33 -0.17
N SER A 98 -17.28 -0.72 -0.92
CA SER A 98 -16.50 -1.14 -2.10
C SER A 98 -16.35 -0.04 -3.17
N ILE A 99 -17.14 1.03 -3.11
CA ILE A 99 -16.94 2.25 -3.91
C ILE A 99 -15.56 2.88 -3.70
N LEU A 100 -14.92 2.63 -2.57
CA LEU A 100 -13.56 3.09 -2.26
C LEU A 100 -12.46 2.29 -3.00
N LYS A 101 -12.77 1.19 -3.71
CA LYS A 101 -11.78 0.28 -4.33
C LYS A 101 -10.80 0.96 -5.28
N SER A 102 -11.23 1.98 -6.01
CA SER A 102 -10.37 2.68 -6.98
C SER A 102 -9.54 3.77 -6.28
N TYR A 103 -8.24 3.54 -6.13
CA TYR A 103 -7.33 4.49 -5.47
C TYR A 103 -7.29 5.87 -6.15
N THR A 104 -7.33 5.92 -7.48
CA THR A 104 -7.35 7.16 -8.27
C THR A 104 -8.75 7.68 -8.57
N GLY A 105 -9.78 7.01 -8.03
CA GLY A 105 -11.18 7.33 -8.29
C GLY A 105 -11.59 8.68 -7.69
N LYS A 106 -12.20 9.55 -8.49
CA LYS A 106 -12.69 10.87 -8.05
C LYS A 106 -13.61 10.76 -6.84
N ILE A 107 -14.54 9.79 -6.85
CA ILE A 107 -15.50 9.57 -5.77
C ILE A 107 -14.79 9.15 -4.48
N ARG A 108 -13.83 8.26 -4.55
CA ARG A 108 -13.02 7.84 -3.39
C ARG A 108 -12.31 9.03 -2.75
N ASN A 109 -11.62 9.84 -3.54
CA ASN A 109 -10.89 11.00 -3.03
C ASN A 109 -11.85 12.03 -2.43
N GLN A 110 -12.95 12.32 -3.11
CA GLN A 110 -14.00 13.20 -2.60
C GLN A 110 -14.54 12.73 -1.24
N ILE A 111 -14.85 11.44 -1.07
CA ILE A 111 -15.37 10.90 0.19
C ILE A 111 -14.33 11.06 1.31
N ILE A 112 -13.08 10.66 1.08
CA ILE A 112 -12.02 10.71 2.10
C ILE A 112 -11.73 12.16 2.51
N GLU A 113 -11.60 13.06 1.56
CA GLU A 113 -11.36 14.49 1.82
C GLU A 113 -12.53 15.13 2.57
N SER A 114 -13.76 14.91 2.10
CA SER A 114 -14.98 15.49 2.69
C SER A 114 -15.16 15.10 4.16
N PHE A 115 -14.86 13.85 4.51
CA PHE A 115 -15.09 13.33 5.86
C PHE A 115 -13.82 13.16 6.69
N SER A 116 -12.69 13.73 6.27
CA SER A 116 -11.42 13.65 7.00
C SER A 116 -11.51 14.16 8.45
N GLN A 117 -12.36 15.14 8.72
CA GLN A 117 -12.57 15.73 10.03
C GLN A 117 -13.79 15.16 10.77
N THR A 118 -14.64 14.35 10.12
CA THR A 118 -15.82 13.78 10.76
C THR A 118 -15.41 12.79 11.84
N PRO A 119 -15.84 12.96 13.10
CA PRO A 119 -15.33 12.16 14.22
C PRO A 119 -15.78 10.70 14.16
N PHE A 120 -17.00 10.41 13.71
CA PHE A 120 -17.57 9.06 13.66
C PHE A 120 -17.70 8.59 12.21
N ARG A 121 -17.09 7.46 11.86
CA ARG A 121 -17.05 6.94 10.50
C ARG A 121 -17.30 5.43 10.48
N LEU A 122 -18.24 4.99 9.67
CA LEU A 122 -18.55 3.58 9.48
C LEU A 122 -18.51 3.24 7.98
N ALA A 123 -17.83 2.17 7.62
CA ALA A 123 -17.83 1.63 6.27
C ALA A 123 -18.35 0.18 6.27
N CYS A 124 -19.35 -0.09 5.41
CA CYS A 124 -19.99 -1.40 5.35
C CYS A 124 -19.97 -1.96 3.92
N SER A 125 -19.61 -3.21 3.75
CA SER A 125 -19.66 -3.92 2.45
C SER A 125 -19.66 -5.43 2.68
N ALA A 126 -20.12 -6.19 1.68
CA ALA A 126 -19.92 -7.63 1.62
C ALA A 126 -18.57 -7.98 0.95
N THR A 127 -18.04 -7.10 0.12
CA THR A 127 -16.83 -7.27 -0.70
C THR A 127 -15.87 -6.11 -0.49
N PRO A 128 -15.15 -6.05 0.64
CA PRO A 128 -14.30 -4.90 0.96
C PRO A 128 -13.07 -4.75 0.05
N ALA A 129 -12.57 -5.86 -0.48
CA ALA A 129 -11.40 -5.90 -1.35
C ALA A 129 -11.65 -6.85 -2.54
N PRO A 130 -12.53 -6.46 -3.48
CA PRO A 130 -12.98 -7.36 -4.54
C PRO A 130 -11.90 -7.69 -5.59
N ASN A 131 -10.81 -6.96 -5.65
CA ASN A 131 -9.75 -7.21 -6.61
C ASN A 131 -8.43 -7.59 -5.96
N ASP A 132 -8.05 -6.93 -4.85
CA ASP A 132 -6.77 -7.13 -4.17
C ASP A 132 -6.84 -6.60 -2.72
N HIS A 133 -6.10 -7.24 -1.81
CA HIS A 133 -5.99 -6.83 -0.40
C HIS A 133 -5.51 -5.38 -0.20
N MET A 134 -4.82 -4.80 -1.18
CA MET A 134 -4.42 -3.38 -1.15
C MET A 134 -5.61 -2.41 -1.05
N GLU A 135 -6.80 -2.82 -1.50
CA GLU A 135 -8.01 -2.01 -1.42
C GLU A 135 -8.45 -1.75 0.02
N LEU A 136 -8.06 -2.62 0.97
CA LEU A 136 -8.30 -2.44 2.40
C LEU A 136 -7.65 -1.16 2.96
N GLY A 137 -6.54 -0.72 2.35
CA GLY A 137 -5.91 0.55 2.68
C GLY A 137 -6.82 1.76 2.44
N ASN A 138 -7.71 1.71 1.45
CA ASN A 138 -8.67 2.79 1.21
C ASN A 138 -9.72 2.88 2.33
N HIS A 139 -10.13 1.73 2.89
CA HIS A 139 -11.01 1.68 4.05
C HIS A 139 -10.30 2.20 5.31
N ALA A 140 -9.06 1.76 5.56
CA ALA A 140 -8.26 2.24 6.69
C ALA A 140 -8.06 3.76 6.65
N GLU A 141 -7.82 4.31 5.45
CA GLU A 141 -7.68 5.75 5.24
C GLU A 141 -8.99 6.51 5.46
N PHE A 142 -10.12 6.00 4.96
CA PHE A 142 -11.43 6.58 5.21
C PHE A 142 -11.76 6.66 6.69
N ILE A 143 -11.55 5.59 7.46
CA ILE A 143 -11.80 5.60 8.90
C ILE A 143 -10.69 6.29 9.71
N GLY A 144 -9.57 6.68 9.07
CA GLY A 144 -8.48 7.44 9.66
C GLY A 144 -7.60 6.66 10.64
N VAL A 145 -7.43 5.37 10.40
CA VAL A 145 -6.51 4.50 11.17
C VAL A 145 -5.10 4.57 10.61
N MET A 146 -4.97 4.48 9.30
CA MET A 146 -3.69 4.48 8.59
C MET A 146 -3.96 4.81 7.13
N THR A 147 -3.04 5.47 6.49
CA THR A 147 -3.15 5.73 5.06
C THR A 147 -2.84 4.49 4.25
N ARG A 148 -3.37 4.42 3.03
CA ARG A 148 -3.09 3.30 2.13
C ARG A 148 -1.60 3.11 1.89
N THR A 149 -0.85 4.20 1.75
CA THR A 149 0.60 4.14 1.48
C THR A 149 1.38 3.61 2.68
N GLU A 150 1.05 4.05 3.89
CA GLU A 150 1.64 3.51 5.12
C GLU A 150 1.35 2.02 5.25
N MET A 151 0.12 1.58 4.98
CA MET A 151 -0.23 0.17 4.97
C MET A 151 0.60 -0.63 3.96
N LEU A 152 0.76 -0.11 2.74
CA LEU A 152 1.56 -0.78 1.71
C LEU A 152 3.02 -0.88 2.13
N ALA A 153 3.59 0.19 2.65
CA ALA A 153 4.97 0.21 3.11
C ALA A 153 5.21 -0.78 4.26
N MET A 154 4.27 -0.85 5.20
CA MET A 154 4.38 -1.71 6.38
C MET A 154 4.22 -3.20 6.02
N PHE A 155 3.20 -3.55 5.26
CA PHE A 155 2.76 -4.94 5.10
C PHE A 155 3.00 -5.55 3.73
N PHE A 156 3.29 -4.74 2.70
CA PHE A 156 3.37 -5.22 1.33
C PHE A 156 4.75 -5.04 0.73
N VAL A 157 5.03 -5.81 -0.31
CA VAL A 157 6.24 -5.73 -1.13
C VAL A 157 5.85 -5.88 -2.61
N HIS A 158 6.58 -5.21 -3.49
CA HIS A 158 6.42 -5.41 -4.92
C HIS A 158 6.77 -6.83 -5.33
N ASP A 159 5.98 -7.43 -6.18
CA ASP A 159 6.28 -8.74 -6.74
C ASP A 159 7.46 -8.61 -7.73
N GLY A 160 8.50 -9.41 -7.52
CA GLY A 160 9.85 -9.21 -8.03
C GLY A 160 10.07 -9.13 -9.55
N GLY A 161 9.02 -9.08 -10.36
CA GLY A 161 9.06 -8.92 -11.83
C GLY A 161 8.11 -7.85 -12.36
N ASP A 162 7.13 -7.40 -11.58
CA ASP A 162 6.10 -6.46 -12.00
C ASP A 162 5.86 -5.42 -10.90
N THR A 163 6.30 -4.19 -11.14
CA THR A 163 6.17 -3.08 -10.18
C THR A 163 4.71 -2.65 -9.93
N ALA A 164 3.78 -3.15 -10.73
CA ALA A 164 2.35 -2.89 -10.56
C ALA A 164 1.68 -3.89 -9.60
N LYS A 165 2.34 -5.02 -9.29
CA LYS A 165 1.78 -6.05 -8.41
C LYS A 165 2.41 -6.01 -7.03
N TRP A 166 1.54 -6.02 -6.02
CA TRP A 166 1.93 -6.04 -4.62
C TRP A 166 1.47 -7.35 -3.97
N ARG A 167 2.26 -7.89 -3.06
CA ARG A 167 1.88 -9.02 -2.22
C ARG A 167 2.18 -8.74 -0.77
N ILE A 168 1.43 -9.35 0.13
CA ILE A 168 1.70 -9.25 1.56
C ILE A 168 3.04 -9.92 1.85
N LYS A 169 3.91 -9.26 2.62
CA LYS A 169 5.19 -9.84 3.09
C LYS A 169 4.89 -11.09 3.91
N GLY A 170 5.54 -12.21 3.62
CA GLY A 170 5.24 -13.50 4.25
C GLY A 170 5.24 -13.46 5.78
N HIS A 171 6.24 -12.81 6.38
CA HIS A 171 6.37 -12.63 7.83
C HIS A 171 5.37 -11.63 8.43
N ALA A 172 4.78 -10.76 7.61
CA ALA A 172 3.83 -9.74 8.06
C ALA A 172 2.37 -10.21 7.98
N LYS A 173 2.09 -11.36 7.38
CA LYS A 173 0.72 -11.82 7.10
C LYS A 173 -0.16 -11.91 8.36
N SER A 174 0.33 -12.49 9.44
CA SER A 174 -0.43 -12.57 10.70
C SER A 174 -0.67 -11.18 11.28
N LYS A 175 0.37 -10.37 11.38
CA LYS A 175 0.29 -8.99 11.90
C LYS A 175 -0.61 -8.09 11.06
N PHE A 176 -0.63 -8.28 9.76
CA PHE A 176 -1.54 -7.56 8.87
C PHE A 176 -3.00 -7.86 9.22
N TRP A 177 -3.37 -9.14 9.37
CA TRP A 177 -4.74 -9.50 9.71
C TRP A 177 -5.10 -9.12 11.16
N GLU A 178 -4.15 -9.19 12.10
CA GLU A 178 -4.33 -8.68 13.46
C GLU A 178 -4.65 -7.17 13.44
N TRP A 179 -3.90 -6.41 12.67
CA TRP A 179 -4.12 -4.98 12.47
C TRP A 179 -5.48 -4.72 11.80
N VAL A 180 -5.84 -5.43 10.75
CA VAL A 180 -7.16 -5.29 10.10
C VAL A 180 -8.28 -5.57 11.10
N CYS A 181 -8.19 -6.65 11.90
CA CYS A 181 -9.20 -7.00 12.90
C CYS A 181 -9.31 -5.97 14.05
N SER A 182 -8.35 -5.06 14.22
CA SER A 182 -8.44 -3.99 15.21
C SER A 182 -9.45 -2.90 14.85
N TRP A 183 -9.75 -2.71 13.56
CA TRP A 183 -10.66 -1.68 13.04
C TRP A 183 -11.74 -2.19 12.10
N ALA A 184 -11.78 -3.48 11.80
CA ALA A 184 -12.76 -4.12 10.94
C ALA A 184 -13.22 -5.47 11.49
N VAL A 185 -14.44 -5.84 11.17
CA VAL A 185 -15.02 -7.15 11.45
C VAL A 185 -15.54 -7.75 10.15
N THR A 186 -15.33 -9.06 9.96
CA THR A 186 -15.97 -9.81 8.88
C THR A 186 -16.99 -10.78 9.45
N ILE A 187 -18.17 -10.86 8.84
CA ILE A 187 -19.30 -11.68 9.32
C ILE A 187 -19.93 -12.37 8.11
N ARG A 188 -19.70 -13.66 7.96
CA ARG A 188 -20.32 -14.48 6.91
C ARG A 188 -21.55 -15.23 7.46
N LYS A 189 -21.49 -15.58 8.74
CA LYS A 189 -22.53 -16.29 9.48
C LYS A 189 -22.40 -16.00 10.98
N PRO A 190 -23.44 -16.24 11.78
CA PRO A 190 -23.43 -15.96 13.21
C PRO A 190 -22.31 -16.63 13.99
N SER A 191 -21.89 -17.84 13.60
CA SER A 191 -20.80 -18.56 14.28
C SER A 191 -19.41 -17.90 14.09
N ASP A 192 -19.26 -16.96 13.17
CA ASP A 192 -18.05 -16.14 13.07
C ASP A 192 -17.88 -15.23 14.30
N LEU A 193 -18.99 -14.87 14.94
CA LEU A 193 -19.03 -14.09 16.19
C LEU A 193 -19.29 -14.96 17.45
N GLY A 194 -19.32 -16.29 17.31
CA GLY A 194 -19.51 -17.22 18.43
C GLY A 194 -20.98 -17.54 18.76
N TYR A 195 -21.93 -17.19 17.87
CA TYR A 195 -23.35 -17.55 18.00
C TYR A 195 -23.68 -18.79 17.15
N GLU A 196 -24.81 -19.42 17.41
CA GLU A 196 -25.32 -20.53 16.58
C GLU A 196 -25.78 -20.00 15.21
N ASP A 197 -25.53 -20.77 14.15
CA ASP A 197 -25.86 -20.37 12.78
C ASP A 197 -27.37 -20.42 12.51
N GLY A 198 -28.13 -21.35 13.15
CA GLY A 198 -29.57 -21.43 13.04
C GLY A 198 -30.05 -21.35 11.59
N ASP A 199 -31.03 -20.49 11.34
CA ASP A 199 -31.63 -20.26 10.01
C ASP A 199 -30.68 -19.55 8.99
N PHE A 200 -29.46 -19.19 9.40
CA PHE A 200 -28.45 -18.56 8.51
C PHE A 200 -27.62 -19.57 7.72
N ILE A 201 -27.89 -20.87 7.85
CA ILE A 201 -27.25 -21.88 7.03
C ILE A 201 -27.90 -21.82 5.63
N LEU A 202 -27.08 -21.46 4.65
CA LEU A 202 -27.53 -21.41 3.27
C LEU A 202 -27.55 -22.81 2.65
N PRO A 203 -28.50 -23.08 1.74
CA PRO A 203 -28.47 -24.31 0.97
C PRO A 203 -27.24 -24.37 0.05
N GLU A 204 -26.97 -25.52 -0.52
CA GLU A 204 -25.86 -25.75 -1.41
C GLU A 204 -25.93 -24.82 -2.63
N LEU A 205 -24.77 -24.27 -3.01
CA LEU A 205 -24.58 -23.52 -4.25
C LEU A 205 -23.84 -24.41 -5.24
N GLN A 206 -24.51 -24.77 -6.34
CA GLN A 206 -23.95 -25.59 -7.41
C GLN A 206 -23.61 -24.69 -8.60
N ILE A 207 -22.31 -24.53 -8.87
CA ILE A 207 -21.83 -23.73 -10.02
C ILE A 207 -21.41 -24.68 -11.14
N SER A 208 -22.02 -24.53 -12.29
CA SER A 208 -21.78 -25.34 -13.49
C SER A 208 -21.26 -24.48 -14.65
N ASP A 209 -20.18 -24.89 -15.28
CA ASP A 209 -19.65 -24.26 -16.47
C ASP A 209 -20.32 -24.83 -17.72
N CYS A 210 -20.91 -23.95 -18.55
CA CYS A 210 -21.46 -24.27 -19.86
C CYS A 210 -20.61 -23.60 -20.93
N THR A 211 -19.69 -24.33 -21.54
CA THR A 211 -18.82 -23.78 -22.57
C THR A 211 -19.43 -23.89 -23.96
N VAL A 212 -19.31 -22.82 -24.73
CA VAL A 212 -19.62 -22.82 -26.17
C VAL A 212 -18.35 -22.51 -26.96
N GLU A 213 -18.32 -22.93 -28.22
CA GLU A 213 -17.19 -22.69 -29.09
C GLU A 213 -17.68 -22.04 -30.38
N ALA A 214 -17.43 -20.73 -30.53
CA ALA A 214 -17.79 -20.03 -31.76
C ALA A 214 -16.82 -20.40 -32.91
N PRO A 215 -17.31 -20.51 -34.17
CA PRO A 215 -16.45 -20.69 -35.33
C PRO A 215 -15.43 -19.55 -35.37
N ARG A 216 -14.16 -19.89 -35.43
CA ARG A 216 -13.06 -18.90 -35.54
C ARG A 216 -12.35 -19.11 -36.86
N GLU A 217 -12.15 -18.05 -37.62
CA GLU A 217 -11.19 -18.07 -38.72
C GLU A 217 -9.79 -18.26 -38.11
N ALA A 218 -9.01 -19.17 -38.74
CA ALA A 218 -7.65 -19.41 -38.32
C ALA A 218 -6.82 -18.13 -38.54
N VAL A 219 -6.46 -17.44 -37.50
CA VAL A 219 -5.58 -16.26 -37.53
C VAL A 219 -4.16 -16.74 -37.34
N ALA A 220 -3.27 -16.43 -38.30
CA ALA A 220 -1.85 -16.68 -38.15
C ALA A 220 -1.33 -15.81 -36.99
N ASP A 221 -0.43 -16.39 -36.18
CA ASP A 221 0.29 -15.64 -35.13
C ASP A 221 1.27 -14.61 -35.76
N ASP A 222 1.85 -13.73 -34.94
CA ASP A 222 2.83 -12.73 -35.38
C ASP A 222 4.10 -13.35 -36.01
N ALA A 223 4.26 -14.68 -35.98
CA ALA A 223 5.32 -15.45 -36.63
C ALA A 223 4.85 -16.18 -37.90
N GLY A 224 3.56 -15.99 -38.30
CA GLY A 224 3.00 -16.59 -39.53
C GLY A 224 2.65 -18.07 -39.42
N GLN A 225 2.60 -18.66 -38.21
CA GLN A 225 2.16 -20.06 -38.02
C GLN A 225 0.64 -20.10 -37.76
N MET A 226 -0.04 -20.97 -38.49
CA MET A 226 -1.46 -21.26 -38.24
C MET A 226 -1.58 -21.99 -36.85
N ALA A 227 -2.28 -21.38 -35.94
CA ALA A 227 -2.56 -22.01 -34.63
C ALA A 227 -3.55 -23.17 -34.86
N LEU A 228 -3.13 -24.38 -34.51
CA LEU A 228 -3.96 -25.62 -34.58
C LEU A 228 -5.03 -25.66 -33.46
N PHE A 229 -4.96 -24.77 -32.46
CA PHE A 229 -5.90 -24.68 -31.33
C PHE A 229 -6.40 -23.25 -31.18
N ALA A 230 -7.64 -23.09 -30.73
CA ALA A 230 -8.22 -21.80 -30.39
C ALA A 230 -7.36 -21.07 -29.37
N MET A 231 -6.70 -19.96 -29.77
CA MET A 231 -5.90 -19.14 -28.86
C MET A 231 -6.83 -18.39 -27.92
N GLU A 232 -6.54 -18.47 -26.61
CA GLU A 232 -7.23 -17.65 -25.62
C GLU A 232 -7.06 -16.15 -25.91
N ALA A 233 -8.13 -15.39 -25.76
CA ALA A 233 -8.12 -13.94 -25.95
C ALA A 233 -7.18 -13.26 -24.94
N ARG A 234 -6.07 -12.71 -25.41
CA ARG A 234 -5.02 -12.11 -24.59
C ARG A 234 -5.28 -10.66 -24.25
N THR A 235 -5.96 -9.92 -25.12
CA THR A 235 -6.27 -8.50 -24.91
C THR A 235 -7.74 -8.28 -24.65
N LEU A 236 -8.10 -7.13 -24.07
CA LEU A 236 -9.50 -6.73 -23.88
C LEU A 236 -10.26 -6.62 -25.21
N ASN A 237 -9.55 -6.30 -26.30
CA ASN A 237 -10.14 -6.21 -27.62
C ASN A 237 -10.47 -7.59 -28.18
N ASP A 238 -9.54 -8.56 -28.04
CA ASP A 238 -9.77 -9.95 -28.45
C ASP A 238 -10.97 -10.54 -27.69
N GLN A 239 -11.06 -10.28 -26.38
CA GLN A 239 -12.18 -10.73 -25.55
C GLN A 239 -13.51 -10.15 -26.03
N ARG A 240 -13.55 -8.88 -26.45
CA ARG A 240 -14.76 -8.27 -27.03
C ARG A 240 -15.15 -8.92 -28.35
N GLN A 241 -14.19 -9.25 -29.19
CA GLN A 241 -14.44 -9.93 -30.45
C GLN A 241 -14.97 -11.35 -30.26
N VAL A 242 -14.34 -12.13 -29.39
CA VAL A 242 -14.78 -13.47 -28.96
C VAL A 242 -16.22 -13.42 -28.44
N ARG A 243 -16.50 -12.48 -27.56
CA ARG A 243 -17.82 -12.29 -26.96
C ARG A 243 -18.89 -11.93 -27.99
N LYS A 244 -18.56 -11.13 -28.98
CA LYS A 244 -19.46 -10.77 -30.10
C LYS A 244 -19.71 -11.95 -31.01
N ALA A 245 -18.67 -12.70 -31.35
CA ALA A 245 -18.77 -13.87 -32.24
C ALA A 245 -19.60 -15.01 -31.62
N SER A 246 -19.48 -15.24 -30.31
CA SER A 246 -20.16 -16.31 -29.55
C SER A 246 -21.57 -15.96 -29.08
N LEU A 247 -22.06 -14.74 -29.34
CA LEU A 247 -23.30 -14.22 -28.77
C LEU A 247 -24.49 -15.19 -28.96
N HIS A 248 -24.78 -15.59 -30.20
CA HIS A 248 -25.91 -16.45 -30.53
C HIS A 248 -25.80 -17.80 -29.79
N MET A 249 -24.63 -18.42 -29.85
CA MET A 249 -24.41 -19.73 -29.20
C MET A 249 -24.60 -19.69 -27.68
N ARG A 250 -24.15 -18.60 -27.02
CA ARG A 250 -24.37 -18.40 -25.59
C ARG A 250 -25.84 -18.15 -25.26
N VAL A 251 -26.53 -17.39 -26.10
CA VAL A 251 -27.99 -17.16 -25.99
C VAL A 251 -28.75 -18.46 -26.16
N ASP A 252 -28.44 -19.26 -27.17
CA ASP A 252 -29.10 -20.54 -27.44
C ASP A 252 -28.89 -21.54 -26.28
N ALA A 253 -27.67 -21.59 -25.74
CA ALA A 253 -27.38 -22.42 -24.57
C ALA A 253 -28.17 -21.98 -23.32
N ALA A 254 -28.28 -20.67 -23.08
CA ALA A 254 -29.08 -20.13 -21.98
C ALA A 254 -30.57 -20.38 -22.18
N ALA A 255 -31.07 -20.22 -23.41
CA ALA A 255 -32.46 -20.49 -23.76
C ALA A 255 -32.79 -21.96 -23.61
N ALA A 256 -31.93 -22.87 -24.03
CA ALA A 256 -32.09 -24.31 -23.85
C ALA A 256 -32.22 -24.68 -22.37
N LEU A 257 -31.40 -24.10 -21.48
CA LEU A 257 -31.50 -24.29 -20.04
C LEU A 257 -32.83 -23.74 -19.47
N ALA A 258 -33.15 -22.49 -19.75
CA ALA A 258 -34.29 -21.80 -19.18
C ALA A 258 -35.66 -22.35 -19.72
N ASN A 259 -35.66 -22.91 -20.92
CA ASN A 259 -36.83 -23.53 -21.53
C ASN A 259 -36.94 -25.05 -21.23
N SER A 260 -35.99 -25.65 -20.52
CA SER A 260 -36.00 -27.07 -20.16
C SER A 260 -37.02 -27.43 -19.08
N ASN A 261 -37.53 -26.46 -18.32
CA ASN A 261 -38.49 -26.62 -17.25
C ASN A 261 -39.36 -25.36 -17.09
N ASP A 262 -40.41 -25.46 -16.27
CA ASP A 262 -41.33 -24.35 -15.97
C ASP A 262 -40.91 -23.56 -14.69
N GLU A 263 -39.71 -23.79 -14.16
CA GLU A 263 -39.22 -23.13 -12.94
C GLU A 263 -38.82 -21.67 -13.19
N GLN A 264 -38.67 -20.90 -12.11
CA GLN A 264 -38.20 -19.53 -12.18
C GLN A 264 -36.70 -19.48 -12.53
N TRP A 265 -36.33 -18.57 -13.43
CA TRP A 265 -34.96 -18.34 -13.84
C TRP A 265 -34.60 -16.86 -13.77
N LEU A 266 -33.40 -16.59 -13.23
CA LEU A 266 -32.77 -15.26 -13.27
C LEU A 266 -31.59 -15.32 -14.23
N VAL A 267 -31.69 -14.61 -15.34
CA VAL A 267 -30.67 -14.62 -16.41
C VAL A 267 -29.92 -13.30 -16.42
N TRP A 268 -28.64 -13.37 -16.08
CA TRP A 268 -27.74 -12.22 -16.07
C TRP A 268 -26.97 -12.10 -17.38
N CYS A 269 -26.94 -10.90 -17.95
CA CYS A 269 -26.15 -10.57 -19.14
C CYS A 269 -25.33 -9.30 -18.92
N ASN A 270 -24.36 -9.02 -19.79
CA ASN A 270 -23.53 -7.82 -19.71
C ASN A 270 -23.80 -6.81 -20.83
N LEU A 271 -24.17 -7.27 -22.02
CA LEU A 271 -24.38 -6.44 -23.20
C LEU A 271 -25.88 -6.24 -23.48
N ASN A 272 -26.23 -5.12 -24.11
CA ASN A 272 -27.61 -4.85 -24.52
C ASN A 272 -28.10 -5.84 -25.58
N ASP A 273 -27.20 -6.23 -26.48
CA ASP A 273 -27.55 -7.19 -27.55
C ASP A 273 -27.80 -8.59 -26.98
N GLU A 274 -27.05 -8.99 -25.94
CA GLU A 274 -27.30 -10.22 -25.18
C GLU A 274 -28.68 -10.17 -24.52
N SER A 275 -29.03 -9.07 -23.86
CA SER A 275 -30.30 -8.90 -23.16
C SER A 275 -31.50 -9.07 -24.10
N LYS A 276 -31.48 -8.37 -25.25
CA LYS A 276 -32.53 -8.45 -26.25
C LYS A 276 -32.64 -9.84 -26.89
N ALA A 277 -31.50 -10.45 -27.21
CA ALA A 277 -31.47 -11.78 -27.83
C ALA A 277 -32.01 -12.85 -26.85
N LEU A 278 -31.66 -12.78 -25.56
CA LEU A 278 -32.16 -13.66 -24.52
C LEU A 278 -33.68 -13.52 -24.34
N ALA A 279 -34.18 -12.29 -24.27
CA ALA A 279 -35.60 -12.04 -24.14
C ALA A 279 -36.43 -12.56 -25.36
N ALA A 280 -35.83 -12.59 -26.53
CA ALA A 280 -36.46 -13.13 -27.75
C ALA A 280 -36.38 -14.67 -27.82
N ALA A 281 -35.33 -15.28 -27.28
CA ALA A 281 -35.09 -16.72 -27.37
C ALA A 281 -35.71 -17.55 -26.22
N ILE A 282 -36.00 -16.91 -25.09
CA ILE A 282 -36.54 -17.58 -23.90
C ILE A 282 -38.06 -17.33 -23.81
N ASP A 283 -38.83 -18.37 -23.70
CA ASP A 283 -40.30 -18.30 -23.65
C ASP A 283 -40.76 -17.54 -22.39
N GLY A 284 -41.57 -16.50 -22.59
CA GLY A 284 -42.15 -15.71 -21.51
C GLY A 284 -41.12 -14.91 -20.67
N ALA A 285 -39.92 -14.66 -21.23
CA ALA A 285 -38.91 -13.83 -20.57
C ALA A 285 -39.28 -12.34 -20.57
N VAL A 286 -39.04 -11.69 -19.43
CA VAL A 286 -39.18 -10.25 -19.26
C VAL A 286 -37.78 -9.63 -19.19
N GLU A 287 -37.49 -8.73 -20.13
CA GLU A 287 -36.26 -7.94 -20.13
C GLU A 287 -36.44 -6.70 -19.23
N VAL A 288 -35.42 -6.41 -18.41
CA VAL A 288 -35.32 -5.12 -17.72
C VAL A 288 -33.97 -4.49 -18.02
N SER A 289 -34.01 -3.39 -18.75
CA SER A 289 -32.85 -2.64 -19.24
C SER A 289 -32.58 -1.35 -18.44
N GLY A 290 -31.37 -0.75 -18.64
CA GLY A 290 -31.01 0.52 -17.99
C GLY A 290 -31.89 1.69 -18.43
N SER A 291 -32.42 1.67 -19.66
CA SER A 291 -33.24 2.73 -20.24
C SER A 291 -34.72 2.70 -19.79
N ASP A 292 -35.15 1.63 -19.13
CA ASP A 292 -36.54 1.50 -18.68
C ASP A 292 -36.83 2.47 -17.51
N SER A 293 -38.09 2.82 -17.39
CA SER A 293 -38.55 3.70 -16.29
C SER A 293 -38.33 3.02 -14.92
N ASP A 294 -38.12 3.82 -13.91
CA ASP A 294 -37.92 3.30 -12.54
C ASP A 294 -39.16 2.55 -12.02
N ASP A 295 -40.36 2.93 -12.48
CA ASP A 295 -41.60 2.22 -12.17
C ASP A 295 -41.63 0.83 -12.83
N HIS A 296 -41.20 0.70 -14.08
CA HIS A 296 -41.10 -0.61 -14.76
C HIS A 296 -40.09 -1.52 -14.04
N LYS A 297 -38.90 -1.01 -13.72
CA LYS A 297 -37.89 -1.75 -12.98
C LYS A 297 -38.41 -2.25 -11.63
N ARG A 298 -39.08 -1.36 -10.89
CA ARG A 298 -39.66 -1.71 -9.60
C ARG A 298 -40.76 -2.77 -9.71
N GLN A 299 -41.70 -2.58 -10.65
CA GLN A 299 -42.81 -3.51 -10.83
C GLN A 299 -42.32 -4.90 -11.29
N SER A 300 -41.41 -4.96 -12.24
CA SER A 300 -40.83 -6.23 -12.69
C SER A 300 -40.10 -6.98 -11.57
N ALA A 301 -39.40 -6.26 -10.71
CA ALA A 301 -38.77 -6.88 -9.55
C ALA A 301 -39.77 -7.46 -8.57
N ILE A 302 -40.89 -6.76 -8.28
CA ILE A 302 -41.96 -7.24 -7.43
C ILE A 302 -42.65 -8.45 -8.08
N ASP A 303 -43.01 -8.38 -9.36
CA ASP A 303 -43.69 -9.46 -10.06
C ASP A 303 -42.81 -10.72 -10.18
N PHE A 304 -41.50 -10.56 -10.28
CA PHE A 304 -40.56 -11.68 -10.21
C PHE A 304 -40.49 -12.28 -8.79
N GLN A 305 -40.44 -11.45 -7.75
CA GLN A 305 -40.48 -11.92 -6.36
C GLN A 305 -41.77 -12.70 -6.02
N ASP A 306 -42.90 -12.24 -6.57
CA ASP A 306 -44.20 -12.86 -6.40
C ASP A 306 -44.43 -14.10 -7.27
N GLY A 307 -43.44 -14.50 -8.08
CA GLY A 307 -43.54 -15.66 -8.99
C GLY A 307 -44.42 -15.43 -10.24
N LYS A 308 -44.83 -14.19 -10.53
CA LYS A 308 -45.65 -13.85 -11.72
C LYS A 308 -44.81 -13.83 -13.01
N ILE A 309 -43.53 -13.54 -12.90
CA ILE A 309 -42.54 -13.59 -14.00
C ILE A 309 -41.75 -14.89 -13.82
N ARG A 310 -41.78 -15.74 -14.83
CA ARG A 310 -41.00 -16.98 -14.85
C ARG A 310 -39.53 -16.74 -15.11
N VAL A 311 -39.21 -15.95 -16.12
CA VAL A 311 -37.80 -15.64 -16.48
C VAL A 311 -37.56 -14.14 -16.49
N LEU A 312 -36.64 -13.71 -15.68
CA LEU A 312 -36.20 -12.30 -15.64
C LEU A 312 -34.80 -12.18 -16.25
N VAL A 313 -34.68 -11.36 -17.30
CA VAL A 313 -33.41 -11.06 -17.99
C VAL A 313 -32.96 -9.64 -17.62
N SER A 314 -31.79 -9.49 -17.02
CA SER A 314 -31.28 -8.18 -16.67
C SER A 314 -29.74 -8.17 -16.53
N LYS A 315 -29.18 -7.01 -16.21
CA LYS A 315 -27.75 -6.82 -15.93
C LYS A 315 -27.49 -6.71 -14.44
N PRO A 316 -26.34 -7.22 -13.93
CA PRO A 316 -25.92 -7.01 -12.55
C PRO A 316 -25.88 -5.54 -12.12
N SER A 317 -25.60 -4.61 -13.05
CA SER A 317 -25.60 -3.16 -12.79
C SER A 317 -27.00 -2.58 -12.51
N ILE A 318 -28.07 -3.28 -12.89
CA ILE A 318 -29.47 -2.83 -12.71
C ILE A 318 -30.06 -3.43 -11.44
N PHE A 319 -30.01 -4.74 -11.30
CA PHE A 319 -30.62 -5.47 -10.19
C PHE A 319 -29.62 -6.19 -9.27
N GLY A 320 -28.34 -6.03 -9.52
CA GLY A 320 -27.28 -6.61 -8.68
C GLY A 320 -27.17 -6.00 -7.27
N PHE A 321 -27.87 -4.88 -6.99
CA PHE A 321 -27.84 -4.21 -5.69
C PHE A 321 -29.23 -4.15 -5.06
N GLY A 322 -29.31 -4.48 -3.76
CA GLY A 322 -30.45 -4.17 -2.90
C GLY A 322 -31.70 -5.05 -3.00
N LEU A 323 -31.90 -5.78 -4.09
CA LEU A 323 -33.10 -6.61 -4.29
C LEU A 323 -32.95 -8.03 -3.72
N ASN A 324 -34.08 -8.70 -3.50
CA ASN A 324 -34.17 -10.04 -2.93
C ASN A 324 -34.96 -10.96 -3.86
N PHE A 325 -34.32 -11.97 -4.43
CA PHE A 325 -34.91 -12.95 -5.34
C PHE A 325 -34.78 -14.38 -4.80
N GLN A 326 -34.94 -14.54 -3.50
CA GLN A 326 -34.82 -15.85 -2.81
C GLN A 326 -35.88 -16.89 -3.22
N SER A 327 -36.93 -16.49 -3.92
CA SER A 327 -37.91 -17.44 -4.51
C SER A 327 -37.32 -18.20 -5.72
N CYS A 328 -36.33 -17.62 -6.36
CA CYS A 328 -35.65 -18.21 -7.52
C CYS A 328 -34.39 -18.95 -7.08
N HIS A 329 -34.17 -20.14 -7.62
CA HIS A 329 -33.02 -20.98 -7.33
C HIS A 329 -32.20 -21.35 -8.60
N ASN A 330 -32.69 -21.01 -9.80
CA ASN A 330 -31.97 -21.23 -11.04
C ASN A 330 -31.44 -19.90 -11.59
N VAL A 331 -30.12 -19.81 -11.80
CA VAL A 331 -29.44 -18.60 -12.24
C VAL A 331 -28.54 -18.91 -13.43
N ALA A 332 -28.62 -18.12 -14.49
CA ALA A 332 -27.71 -18.21 -15.62
C ALA A 332 -26.93 -16.92 -15.80
N PHE A 333 -25.63 -17.02 -16.02
CA PHE A 333 -24.74 -15.91 -16.38
C PHE A 333 -24.30 -16.05 -17.83
N VAL A 334 -24.77 -15.17 -18.72
CA VAL A 334 -24.43 -15.20 -20.13
C VAL A 334 -23.26 -14.26 -20.39
N GLY A 335 -22.04 -14.82 -20.28
CA GLY A 335 -20.79 -14.08 -20.24
C GLY A 335 -20.58 -13.36 -18.91
N LEU A 336 -19.34 -13.34 -18.44
CA LEU A 336 -18.96 -12.63 -17.22
C LEU A 336 -18.06 -11.44 -17.52
N SER A 337 -18.13 -10.42 -16.68
CA SER A 337 -17.13 -9.36 -16.65
C SER A 337 -15.98 -9.77 -15.69
N HIS A 338 -14.85 -9.05 -15.73
CA HIS A 338 -13.75 -9.26 -14.78
C HIS A 338 -14.08 -8.86 -13.32
N SER A 339 -15.31 -8.40 -13.07
CA SER A 339 -15.74 -7.96 -11.74
C SER A 339 -16.26 -9.12 -10.91
N TYR A 340 -15.45 -9.63 -10.02
CA TYR A 340 -15.87 -10.60 -9.00
C TYR A 340 -17.01 -10.05 -8.13
N GLU A 341 -16.95 -8.78 -7.75
CA GLU A 341 -18.00 -8.12 -6.98
C GLU A 341 -19.37 -8.19 -7.68
N ALA A 342 -19.42 -7.86 -8.98
CA ALA A 342 -20.68 -7.91 -9.72
C ALA A 342 -21.23 -9.34 -9.82
N PHE A 343 -20.37 -10.33 -10.03
CA PHE A 343 -20.74 -11.75 -10.04
C PHE A 343 -21.26 -12.19 -8.66
N TYR A 344 -20.50 -11.90 -7.61
CA TYR A 344 -20.85 -12.27 -6.25
C TYR A 344 -22.18 -11.64 -5.82
N GLN A 345 -22.37 -10.36 -6.02
CA GLN A 345 -23.61 -9.67 -5.67
C GLN A 345 -24.81 -10.17 -6.47
N ALA A 346 -24.62 -10.50 -7.76
CA ALA A 346 -25.68 -11.05 -8.60
C ALA A 346 -26.14 -12.44 -8.12
N ILE A 347 -25.20 -13.33 -7.78
CA ILE A 347 -25.53 -14.67 -7.26
C ILE A 347 -26.24 -14.58 -5.90
N ARG A 348 -25.81 -13.61 -5.05
CA ARG A 348 -26.37 -13.35 -3.73
C ARG A 348 -27.77 -12.73 -3.76
N ARG A 349 -28.39 -12.51 -4.94
CA ARG A 349 -29.81 -12.17 -5.06
C ARG A 349 -30.69 -13.39 -4.81
N CYS A 350 -30.26 -14.58 -5.24
CA CYS A 350 -30.95 -15.84 -5.06
C CYS A 350 -30.38 -16.67 -3.90
N TRP A 351 -29.04 -16.78 -3.82
CA TRP A 351 -28.34 -17.53 -2.78
C TRP A 351 -28.10 -16.67 -1.53
N ARG A 352 -29.11 -16.58 -0.69
CA ARG A 352 -29.11 -15.72 0.50
C ARG A 352 -30.00 -16.26 1.59
N PHE A 353 -29.98 -15.66 2.78
CA PHE A 353 -30.86 -15.98 3.89
C PHE A 353 -32.34 -16.05 3.44
N GLY A 354 -33.02 -17.12 3.82
CA GLY A 354 -34.38 -17.42 3.45
C GLY A 354 -34.53 -18.26 2.18
N GLN A 355 -33.45 -18.57 1.45
CA GLN A 355 -33.48 -19.59 0.37
C GLN A 355 -33.54 -20.99 1.00
N GLN A 356 -34.47 -21.80 0.48
CA GLN A 356 -34.69 -23.14 1.00
C GLN A 356 -34.24 -24.26 0.05
N GLN A 357 -33.93 -23.92 -1.20
CA GLN A 357 -33.53 -24.88 -2.22
C GLN A 357 -32.05 -24.69 -2.61
N PRO A 358 -31.35 -25.75 -3.03
CA PRO A 358 -30.05 -25.63 -3.65
C PRO A 358 -30.11 -24.65 -4.83
N VAL A 359 -29.16 -23.74 -4.89
CA VAL A 359 -29.09 -22.74 -5.99
C VAL A 359 -28.20 -23.28 -7.09
N ASN A 360 -28.76 -23.39 -8.29
CA ASN A 360 -28.04 -23.81 -9.49
C ASN A 360 -27.62 -22.59 -10.29
N ALA A 361 -26.31 -22.35 -10.39
CA ALA A 361 -25.74 -21.23 -11.14
C ALA A 361 -24.98 -21.75 -12.36
N HIS A 362 -25.44 -21.41 -13.55
CA HIS A 362 -24.83 -21.81 -14.82
C HIS A 362 -24.03 -20.64 -15.40
N ILE A 363 -22.73 -20.83 -15.60
CA ILE A 363 -21.86 -19.83 -16.22
C ILE A 363 -21.67 -20.23 -17.68
N ILE A 364 -22.24 -19.45 -18.60
CA ILE A 364 -22.24 -19.72 -20.04
C ILE A 364 -21.21 -18.78 -20.70
N TYR A 365 -20.14 -19.33 -21.25
CA TYR A 365 -19.07 -18.55 -21.85
C TYR A 365 -18.40 -19.28 -23.02
N ASP A 366 -17.76 -18.52 -23.89
CA ASP A 366 -16.93 -19.08 -24.97
C ASP A 366 -15.58 -19.56 -24.44
N VAL A 367 -15.07 -20.67 -24.94
CA VAL A 367 -13.76 -21.24 -24.54
C VAL A 367 -12.64 -20.19 -24.54
N GLY A 368 -12.67 -19.20 -25.44
CA GLY A 368 -11.71 -18.09 -25.48
C GLY A 368 -11.84 -17.09 -24.33
N GLU A 369 -12.88 -17.14 -23.52
CA GLU A 369 -13.08 -16.31 -22.32
C GLU A 369 -12.55 -16.96 -21.04
N GLY A 370 -11.86 -18.11 -21.10
CA GLY A 370 -11.37 -18.89 -19.95
C GLY A 370 -10.63 -18.04 -18.91
N ARG A 371 -9.79 -17.11 -19.34
CA ARG A 371 -9.07 -16.18 -18.44
C ARG A 371 -9.97 -15.29 -17.59
N VAL A 372 -11.16 -14.93 -18.06
CA VAL A 372 -12.12 -14.15 -17.26
C VAL A 372 -12.60 -15.01 -16.11
N ILE A 373 -12.93 -16.26 -16.38
CA ILE A 373 -13.41 -17.23 -15.37
C ILE A 373 -12.33 -17.53 -14.35
N GLU A 374 -11.10 -17.83 -14.80
CA GLU A 374 -9.95 -18.05 -13.93
C GLU A 374 -9.69 -16.86 -12.98
N ASN A 375 -9.76 -15.64 -13.53
CA ASN A 375 -9.56 -14.43 -12.72
C ASN A 375 -10.66 -14.26 -11.66
N ILE A 376 -11.92 -14.58 -11.98
CA ILE A 376 -13.03 -14.53 -11.02
C ILE A 376 -12.84 -15.58 -9.94
N ARG A 377 -12.50 -16.82 -10.30
CA ARG A 377 -12.24 -17.90 -9.32
C ARG A 377 -11.07 -17.60 -8.40
N ARG A 378 -9.99 -17.01 -8.94
CA ARG A 378 -8.86 -16.54 -8.13
C ARG A 378 -9.30 -15.50 -7.11
N LYS A 379 -10.04 -14.47 -7.55
CA LYS A 379 -10.55 -13.41 -6.65
C LYS A 379 -11.53 -13.95 -5.60
N GLU A 380 -12.32 -14.95 -5.94
CA GLU A 380 -13.20 -15.66 -5.02
C GLU A 380 -12.39 -16.38 -3.93
N ALA A 381 -11.38 -17.14 -4.34
CA ALA A 381 -10.49 -17.85 -3.41
C ALA A 381 -9.75 -16.87 -2.49
N ASP A 382 -9.25 -15.75 -3.03
CA ASP A 382 -8.60 -14.68 -2.25
C ASP A 382 -9.57 -14.06 -1.23
N SER A 383 -10.84 -13.82 -1.61
CA SER A 383 -11.87 -13.28 -0.72
C SER A 383 -12.23 -14.26 0.40
N ILE A 384 -12.36 -15.54 0.10
CA ILE A 384 -12.62 -16.60 1.08
C ILE A 384 -11.44 -16.70 2.06
N ALA A 385 -10.21 -16.77 1.57
CA ALA A 385 -9.01 -16.86 2.39
C ALA A 385 -8.82 -15.64 3.30
N MET A 386 -9.19 -14.44 2.82
CA MET A 386 -9.25 -13.22 3.61
C MET A 386 -10.22 -13.37 4.78
N ALA A 387 -11.46 -13.74 4.50
CA ALA A 387 -12.49 -13.87 5.51
C ALA A 387 -12.13 -14.93 6.56
N GLU A 388 -11.61 -16.08 6.14
CA GLU A 388 -11.14 -17.13 7.04
C GLU A 388 -10.00 -16.69 7.95
N SER A 389 -9.02 -16.00 7.39
CA SER A 389 -7.89 -15.44 8.16
C SER A 389 -8.37 -14.47 9.24
N MET A 390 -9.33 -13.61 8.90
CA MET A 390 -9.92 -12.67 9.86
C MET A 390 -10.75 -13.38 10.94
N VAL A 391 -11.60 -14.34 10.56
CA VAL A 391 -12.44 -15.10 11.52
C VAL A 391 -11.58 -15.85 12.53
N ILE A 392 -10.49 -16.49 12.09
CA ILE A 392 -9.55 -17.18 12.98
C ILE A 392 -8.98 -16.20 14.02
N ILE A 393 -8.50 -15.06 13.58
CA ILE A 393 -7.90 -14.06 14.47
C ILE A 393 -8.95 -13.45 15.39
N MET A 394 -10.13 -13.11 14.89
CA MET A 394 -11.24 -12.60 15.68
C MET A 394 -11.64 -13.54 16.81
N LYS A 395 -11.67 -14.84 16.55
CA LYS A 395 -11.96 -15.87 17.58
C LYS A 395 -10.86 -15.99 18.64
N GLN A 396 -9.61 -15.64 18.30
CA GLN A 396 -8.46 -15.67 19.22
C GLN A 396 -8.36 -14.41 20.06
N GLN A 397 -8.92 -13.30 19.61
CA GLN A 397 -8.80 -11.99 20.25
C GLN A 397 -10.01 -11.68 21.10
N THR A 398 -9.80 -11.57 22.41
CA THR A 398 -10.81 -11.00 23.32
C THR A 398 -10.91 -9.47 23.10
N MET A 399 -12.10 -8.88 23.37
CA MET A 399 -12.36 -7.45 23.23
C MET A 399 -11.35 -6.55 23.95
N GLU A 400 -10.70 -7.02 25.01
CA GLU A 400 -9.65 -6.31 25.73
C GLU A 400 -8.30 -6.30 24.99
N GLN A 401 -7.97 -7.37 24.26
CA GLN A 401 -6.76 -7.41 23.44
C GLN A 401 -6.85 -6.46 22.26
N LEU A 402 -8.02 -6.30 21.66
CA LEU A 402 -8.27 -5.34 20.59
C LEU A 402 -7.99 -3.89 21.00
N LYS A 403 -8.29 -3.52 22.26
CA LYS A 403 -7.97 -2.19 22.81
C LYS A 403 -6.47 -1.94 22.99
N LYS A 404 -5.68 -2.98 23.27
CA LYS A 404 -4.23 -2.86 23.41
C LYS A 404 -3.52 -2.65 22.08
N ILE A 405 -4.02 -3.27 21.00
CA ILE A 405 -3.43 -3.17 19.65
C ILE A 405 -3.60 -1.75 19.06
N GLN A 406 -4.71 -1.06 19.36
CA GLN A 406 -4.99 0.28 18.84
C GLN A 406 -4.11 1.41 19.42
N ARG A 407 -3.36 1.21 20.51
CA ARG A 407 -2.69 2.29 21.24
C ARG A 407 -1.26 2.01 21.71
N GLN A 408 -0.60 0.99 21.24
CA GLN A 408 0.84 0.91 21.43
C GLN A 408 1.54 1.86 20.45
N VAL A 409 1.63 3.11 20.84
CA VAL A 409 2.75 3.94 20.39
C VAL A 409 3.99 3.20 20.90
N ALA A 410 4.72 2.55 20.02
CA ALA A 410 5.98 1.91 20.39
C ALA A 410 6.87 2.98 21.06
N PRO A 411 7.57 2.66 22.16
CA PRO A 411 8.48 3.59 22.79
C PRO A 411 9.49 4.10 21.77
N HIS A 412 9.92 5.36 21.88
CA HIS A 412 10.86 5.98 20.94
C HIS A 412 12.21 5.25 20.93
N ILE A 413 12.60 4.72 22.08
CA ILE A 413 13.78 3.88 22.27
C ILE A 413 13.29 2.55 22.82
N THR A 414 13.57 1.48 22.09
CA THR A 414 13.14 0.13 22.45
C THR A 414 14.27 -0.68 23.06
N GLU A 415 15.53 -0.35 22.76
CA GLU A 415 16.72 -1.00 23.28
C GLU A 415 17.92 -0.04 23.22
N HIS A 416 18.87 -0.20 24.16
CA HIS A 416 20.13 0.50 24.18
C HIS A 416 21.25 -0.49 24.47
N GLN A 417 22.32 -0.43 23.69
CA GLN A 417 23.55 -1.16 23.94
C GLN A 417 24.74 -0.20 23.91
N SER A 418 25.73 -0.44 24.72
CA SER A 418 26.91 0.42 24.84
C SER A 418 28.19 -0.36 25.10
N GLY A 419 29.32 0.22 24.77
CA GLY A 419 30.64 -0.18 25.17
C GLY A 419 31.38 0.98 25.88
N ASP A 420 32.70 0.88 26.02
CA ASP A 420 33.50 1.93 26.68
C ASP A 420 33.50 3.24 25.85
N ASN A 421 33.44 3.14 24.52
CA ASN A 421 33.55 4.28 23.61
C ASN A 421 32.39 4.42 22.64
N TRP A 422 31.30 3.70 22.81
CA TRP A 422 30.15 3.80 21.94
C TRP A 422 28.83 3.56 22.66
N ASP A 423 27.81 4.25 22.15
CA ASP A 423 26.40 4.09 22.50
C ASP A 423 25.56 3.84 21.23
N LEU A 424 24.68 2.87 21.28
CA LEU A 424 23.79 2.54 20.17
C LEU A 424 22.36 2.41 20.70
N TYR A 425 21.44 3.17 20.07
CA TYR A 425 20.05 3.21 20.47
C TYR A 425 19.17 2.62 19.36
N MET A 426 18.30 1.67 19.71
CA MET A 426 17.27 1.16 18.80
C MET A 426 16.01 2.00 18.92
N GLY A 427 15.69 2.78 17.88
CA GLY A 427 14.51 3.65 17.88
C GLY A 427 14.50 4.64 16.73
N ASP A 428 13.45 5.47 16.72
CA ASP A 428 13.30 6.57 15.79
C ASP A 428 14.36 7.64 16.06
N CYS A 429 15.21 7.93 15.07
CA CYS A 429 16.30 8.89 15.23
C CYS A 429 15.81 10.32 15.55
N VAL A 430 14.68 10.77 14.99
CA VAL A 430 14.12 12.11 15.24
C VAL A 430 13.76 12.30 16.70
N GLU A 431 13.20 11.27 17.35
CA GLU A 431 12.82 11.32 18.75
C GLU A 431 14.00 10.97 19.67
N SER A 432 14.81 9.98 19.29
CA SER A 432 15.90 9.47 20.13
C SER A 432 17.05 10.46 20.26
N ILE A 433 17.31 11.29 19.24
CA ILE A 433 18.36 12.31 19.28
C ILE A 433 18.08 13.41 20.32
N LYS A 434 16.81 13.59 20.74
CA LYS A 434 16.42 14.58 21.74
C LYS A 434 17.04 14.34 23.13
N GLN A 435 17.47 13.08 23.41
CA GLN A 435 18.17 12.75 24.65
C GLN A 435 19.62 13.24 24.70
N LEU A 436 20.21 13.57 23.55
CA LEU A 436 21.57 14.12 23.49
C LEU A 436 21.58 15.60 23.88
N ASP A 437 22.61 16.01 24.60
CA ASP A 437 22.82 17.40 24.95
C ASP A 437 23.05 18.27 23.71
N SER A 438 22.64 19.54 23.81
CA SER A 438 22.97 20.53 22.78
C SER A 438 24.49 20.76 22.74
N ASP A 439 25.02 21.04 21.53
CA ASP A 439 26.45 21.32 21.33
C ASP A 439 27.38 20.22 21.89
N SER A 440 26.99 18.93 21.74
CA SER A 440 27.74 17.77 22.25
C SER A 440 28.45 16.95 21.17
N ILE A 441 28.02 17.04 19.92
CA ILE A 441 28.53 16.25 18.80
C ILE A 441 29.58 17.00 18.02
N HIS A 442 30.76 16.39 17.88
CA HIS A 442 31.91 17.00 17.21
C HIS A 442 31.84 16.83 15.69
N TYR A 443 31.38 15.67 15.21
CA TYR A 443 31.23 15.39 13.79
C TYR A 443 30.08 14.41 13.57
N SER A 444 29.38 14.58 12.47
CA SER A 444 28.40 13.59 12.04
C SER A 444 28.67 13.16 10.61
N ILE A 445 28.66 11.86 10.36
CA ILE A 445 28.78 11.28 9.01
C ILE A 445 27.80 10.14 8.86
N PHE A 446 27.04 10.15 7.76
CA PHE A 446 25.99 9.14 7.51
C PHE A 446 25.53 9.14 6.06
N SER A 447 24.79 8.07 5.70
CA SER A 447 24.03 7.97 4.45
C SER A 447 22.54 8.01 4.79
N PRO A 448 21.78 9.07 4.44
CA PRO A 448 20.35 9.12 4.70
C PRO A 448 19.59 8.11 3.83
N PRO A 449 18.37 7.74 4.17
CA PRO A 449 17.47 7.04 3.25
C PRO A 449 17.29 7.85 1.96
N PHE A 450 17.22 7.16 0.81
CA PHE A 450 17.05 7.79 -0.50
C PHE A 450 15.57 8.00 -0.83
N ALA A 451 14.89 8.82 -0.06
CA ALA A 451 13.44 9.05 -0.17
C ALA A 451 12.65 7.72 -0.27
N SER A 452 11.66 7.64 -1.14
CA SER A 452 10.84 6.44 -1.37
C SER A 452 11.50 5.39 -2.28
N LEU A 453 12.82 5.50 -2.57
CA LEU A 453 13.50 4.57 -3.47
C LEU A 453 13.62 3.16 -2.86
N TYR A 454 13.83 3.07 -1.55
CA TYR A 454 14.00 1.82 -0.81
C TYR A 454 13.25 1.85 0.51
N THR A 455 12.58 0.75 0.84
CA THR A 455 12.02 0.49 2.17
C THR A 455 13.04 -0.28 3.00
N TYR A 456 13.50 0.30 4.10
CA TYR A 456 14.55 -0.29 4.95
C TYR A 456 13.97 -1.12 6.09
N SER A 457 12.79 -0.75 6.59
CA SER A 457 12.09 -1.48 7.66
C SER A 457 10.58 -1.50 7.43
N ASN A 458 9.86 -2.23 8.27
CA ASN A 458 8.39 -2.26 8.26
C ASN A 458 7.76 -1.21 9.19
N SER A 459 8.58 -0.33 9.78
CA SER A 459 8.12 0.70 10.71
C SER A 459 7.46 1.85 9.94
N ASP A 460 6.37 2.39 10.46
CA ASP A 460 5.75 3.64 10.01
C ASP A 460 6.66 4.86 10.28
N ARG A 461 7.68 4.69 11.13
CA ARG A 461 8.71 5.68 11.45
C ARG A 461 9.92 5.63 10.52
N ASP A 462 9.97 4.69 9.60
CA ASP A 462 11.01 4.64 8.57
C ASP A 462 10.75 5.71 7.51
N MET A 463 11.61 6.70 7.42
CA MET A 463 11.51 7.78 6.45
C MET A 463 11.49 7.27 5.00
N GLY A 464 12.10 6.10 4.72
CA GLY A 464 12.03 5.45 3.42
C GLY A 464 10.62 4.99 3.02
N ASN A 465 9.66 4.98 3.95
CA ASN A 465 8.26 4.66 3.72
C ASN A 465 7.38 5.88 3.38
N SER A 466 7.96 7.07 3.24
CA SER A 466 7.23 8.29 2.88
C SER A 466 6.48 8.14 1.55
N ARG A 467 5.27 8.70 1.46
CA ARG A 467 4.39 8.57 0.28
C ARG A 467 4.91 9.35 -0.92
N THR A 468 5.49 10.50 -0.64
CA THR A 468 6.02 11.42 -1.64
C THR A 468 7.42 11.84 -1.24
N GLU A 469 8.19 12.33 -2.20
CA GLU A 469 9.50 12.94 -1.91
C GLU A 469 9.35 14.15 -1.00
N GLN A 470 8.27 14.94 -1.13
CA GLN A 470 8.02 16.08 -0.27
C GLN A 470 7.79 15.67 1.19
N GLU A 471 6.99 14.61 1.43
CA GLU A 471 6.76 14.09 2.78
C GLU A 471 8.07 13.58 3.43
N PHE A 472 8.93 12.93 2.65
CA PHE A 472 10.28 12.57 3.11
C PHE A 472 11.07 13.80 3.55
N PHE A 473 11.09 14.85 2.73
CA PHE A 473 11.83 16.07 3.03
C PHE A 473 11.26 16.81 4.25
N ASP A 474 9.94 16.82 4.40
CA ASP A 474 9.27 17.41 5.56
C ASP A 474 9.65 16.66 6.86
N HIS A 475 9.68 15.32 6.83
CA HIS A 475 10.14 14.51 7.96
C HIS A 475 11.63 14.71 8.24
N PHE A 476 12.45 14.76 7.20
CA PHE A 476 13.89 14.97 7.35
C PHE A 476 14.22 16.36 7.92
N ALA A 477 13.39 17.36 7.68
CA ALA A 477 13.55 18.70 8.24
C ALA A 477 13.51 18.71 9.79
N PHE A 478 12.68 17.85 10.41
CA PHE A 478 12.70 17.69 11.87
C PHE A 478 14.03 17.14 12.36
N LEU A 479 14.59 16.14 11.70
CA LEU A 479 15.90 15.61 12.01
C LEU A 479 17.00 16.66 11.82
N ALA A 480 16.98 17.42 10.72
CA ALA A 480 17.95 18.46 10.44
C ALA A 480 17.97 19.55 11.52
N THR A 481 16.82 19.90 12.09
CA THR A 481 16.69 20.82 13.20
C THR A 481 17.35 20.26 14.47
N GLU A 482 17.13 19.02 14.82
CA GLU A 482 17.77 18.37 15.97
C GLU A 482 19.27 18.17 15.76
N LEU A 483 19.70 17.84 14.53
CA LEU A 483 21.11 17.79 14.17
C LEU A 483 21.79 19.15 14.40
N HIS A 484 21.12 20.26 14.03
CA HIS A 484 21.66 21.58 14.30
C HIS A 484 21.78 21.87 15.80
N ARG A 485 20.83 21.39 16.62
CA ARG A 485 20.87 21.54 18.08
C ARG A 485 22.06 20.82 18.70
N VAL A 486 22.24 19.52 18.36
CA VAL A 486 23.27 18.68 19.02
C VAL A 486 24.68 18.89 18.49
N MET A 487 24.86 19.36 17.28
CA MET A 487 26.18 19.64 16.74
C MET A 487 26.86 20.80 17.47
N MET A 488 28.13 20.67 17.79
CA MET A 488 28.93 21.74 18.34
C MET A 488 29.07 22.91 17.34
N THR A 489 29.07 24.11 17.86
CA THR A 489 29.26 25.33 17.08
C THR A 489 30.56 25.30 16.30
N GLY A 490 30.53 25.68 15.03
CA GLY A 490 31.70 25.68 14.13
C GLY A 490 32.08 24.29 13.56
N ARG A 491 31.37 23.22 13.95
CA ARG A 491 31.66 21.84 13.53
C ARG A 491 30.81 21.44 12.33
N LEU A 492 31.04 20.23 11.81
CA LEU A 492 30.63 19.80 10.47
C LEU A 492 29.75 18.53 10.49
N ILE A 493 28.85 18.46 9.52
CA ILE A 493 28.12 17.23 9.17
C ILE A 493 28.46 16.89 7.71
N SER A 494 28.77 15.62 7.44
CA SER A 494 28.89 15.08 6.09
C SER A 494 27.82 14.03 5.83
N PHE A 495 27.02 14.22 4.78
CA PHE A 495 26.05 13.21 4.36
C PHE A 495 26.37 12.69 2.97
N HIS A 496 26.32 11.36 2.85
CA HIS A 496 26.55 10.67 1.59
C HIS A 496 25.23 10.50 0.85
N CYS A 497 25.17 10.95 -0.40
CA CYS A 497 23.97 10.83 -1.21
C CYS A 497 24.30 10.67 -2.70
N MET A 498 23.28 10.38 -3.49
CA MET A 498 23.31 10.48 -4.95
C MET A 498 22.02 11.14 -5.44
N ASN A 499 22.04 11.70 -6.63
CA ASN A 499 20.83 12.15 -7.29
C ASN A 499 20.01 10.95 -7.77
N LEU A 500 18.66 11.07 -7.73
CA LEU A 500 17.78 9.94 -7.99
C LEU A 500 17.46 9.81 -9.48
N PRO A 501 17.48 8.58 -10.03
CA PRO A 501 17.08 8.38 -11.41
C PRO A 501 15.55 8.54 -11.56
N SER A 502 15.13 9.30 -12.57
CA SER A 502 13.72 9.30 -13.02
C SER A 502 13.50 8.25 -14.11
N SER A 503 12.28 7.73 -14.17
CA SER A 503 11.86 6.76 -15.18
C SER A 503 10.62 7.25 -15.93
N LYS A 504 10.48 6.84 -17.19
CA LYS A 504 9.33 7.25 -18.03
C LYS A 504 7.99 6.78 -17.44
N GLU A 505 7.98 5.61 -16.80
CA GLU A 505 6.76 5.01 -16.23
C GLU A 505 6.29 5.73 -14.97
N ARG A 506 7.22 6.11 -14.08
CA ARG A 506 6.92 6.74 -12.81
C ARG A 506 6.84 8.26 -12.91
N ASP A 507 7.78 8.87 -13.63
CA ASP A 507 8.02 10.31 -13.62
C ASP A 507 7.66 10.98 -14.95
N GLY A 508 7.29 10.22 -15.99
CA GLY A 508 6.94 10.70 -17.33
C GLY A 508 8.14 11.00 -18.23
N PHE A 509 9.36 10.99 -17.70
CA PHE A 509 10.60 11.29 -18.43
C PHE A 509 11.80 10.47 -17.92
N ILE A 510 12.83 10.36 -18.75
CA ILE A 510 14.13 9.80 -18.35
C ILE A 510 15.08 10.94 -18.02
N GLY A 511 15.61 10.95 -16.79
CA GLY A 511 16.49 12.01 -16.34
C GLY A 511 17.01 11.76 -14.92
N VAL A 512 17.28 12.84 -14.20
CA VAL A 512 17.82 12.84 -12.84
C VAL A 512 17.05 13.86 -12.00
N LYS A 513 16.68 13.48 -10.77
CA LYS A 513 16.11 14.36 -9.74
C LYS A 513 17.23 14.84 -8.83
N ASP A 514 17.23 16.11 -8.49
CA ASP A 514 18.29 16.74 -7.68
C ASP A 514 18.10 16.50 -6.17
N PHE A 515 18.11 15.21 -5.77
CA PHE A 515 17.99 14.83 -4.36
C PHE A 515 19.08 15.45 -3.48
N ARG A 516 20.32 15.54 -3.99
CA ARG A 516 21.44 16.19 -3.31
C ARG A 516 21.14 17.66 -3.00
N GLY A 517 20.62 18.40 -3.97
CA GLY A 517 20.29 19.81 -3.78
C GLY A 517 19.10 20.01 -2.83
N ASP A 518 18.10 19.12 -2.86
CA ASP A 518 16.97 19.17 -1.94
C ASP A 518 17.42 18.94 -0.49
N MET A 519 18.26 17.93 -0.24
CA MET A 519 18.86 17.69 1.06
C MET A 519 19.68 18.89 1.56
N LEU A 520 20.51 19.48 0.70
CA LEU A 520 21.30 20.66 1.05
C LEU A 520 20.40 21.85 1.45
N ARG A 521 19.30 22.08 0.73
CA ARG A 521 18.33 23.14 1.05
C ARG A 521 17.68 22.94 2.44
N ILE A 522 17.41 21.69 2.83
CA ILE A 522 16.88 21.37 4.16
C ILE A 522 17.88 21.69 5.26
N PHE A 523 19.15 21.33 5.10
CA PHE A 523 20.20 21.68 6.06
C PHE A 523 20.38 23.19 6.15
N GLN A 524 20.34 23.91 5.03
CA GLN A 524 20.41 25.37 5.02
C GLN A 524 19.20 26.00 5.73
N ALA A 525 17.99 25.48 5.52
CA ALA A 525 16.80 25.93 6.23
C ALA A 525 16.88 25.68 7.75
N ALA A 526 17.57 24.61 8.18
CA ALA A 526 17.83 24.31 9.58
C ALA A 526 18.96 25.17 10.21
N GLY A 527 19.62 26.05 9.45
CA GLY A 527 20.66 26.97 9.95
C GLY A 527 22.12 26.58 9.64
N PHE A 528 22.34 25.50 8.91
CA PHE A 528 23.68 25.15 8.44
C PHE A 528 24.07 25.96 7.20
N VAL A 529 25.36 26.08 6.96
CA VAL A 529 25.93 26.64 5.71
C VAL A 529 26.57 25.52 4.89
N PHE A 530 26.43 25.60 3.58
CA PHE A 530 27.16 24.71 2.67
C PHE A 530 28.65 24.96 2.79
N HIS A 531 29.42 23.92 3.11
CA HIS A 531 30.85 24.00 3.31
C HIS A 531 31.63 23.49 2.10
N SER A 532 31.38 22.23 1.71
CA SER A 532 32.11 21.60 0.61
C SER A 532 31.38 20.35 0.14
N GLU A 533 31.77 19.84 -1.03
CA GLU A 533 31.32 18.51 -1.49
C GLU A 533 32.43 17.79 -2.22
N VAL A 534 32.39 16.48 -2.17
CA VAL A 534 33.26 15.60 -2.94
C VAL A 534 32.41 14.73 -3.86
N CYS A 535 32.76 14.70 -5.13
CA CYS A 535 32.21 13.77 -6.10
C CYS A 535 32.93 12.42 -6.00
N ILE A 536 32.24 11.34 -5.74
CA ILE A 536 32.80 9.99 -5.69
C ILE A 536 32.50 9.30 -7.02
N TRP A 537 33.56 9.00 -7.76
CA TRP A 537 33.42 8.35 -9.05
C TRP A 537 32.89 6.92 -8.94
N LYS A 538 32.03 6.54 -9.87
CA LYS A 538 31.51 5.18 -10.03
C LYS A 538 31.67 4.71 -11.45
N ASP A 539 32.08 3.46 -11.61
CA ASP A 539 32.05 2.81 -12.91
C ASP A 539 30.62 2.78 -13.47
N PRO A 540 30.37 3.38 -14.66
CA PRO A 540 29.01 3.55 -15.19
C PRO A 540 28.30 2.21 -15.49
N VAL A 541 29.03 1.14 -15.82
CA VAL A 541 28.45 -0.17 -16.10
C VAL A 541 27.97 -0.80 -14.80
N THR A 542 28.80 -0.77 -13.75
CA THR A 542 28.44 -1.28 -12.42
C THR A 542 27.27 -0.51 -11.82
N ALA A 543 27.27 0.81 -11.95
CA ALA A 543 26.20 1.67 -11.45
C ALA A 543 24.84 1.36 -12.13
N MET A 544 24.85 1.14 -13.44
CA MET A 544 23.64 0.80 -14.20
C MET A 544 23.10 -0.59 -13.85
N GLN A 545 23.94 -1.57 -13.64
CA GLN A 545 23.53 -2.91 -13.22
C GLN A 545 22.83 -2.88 -11.85
N ARG A 546 23.32 -2.06 -10.93
CA ARG A 546 22.72 -1.92 -9.57
C ARG A 546 21.41 -1.17 -9.58
N THR A 547 21.29 -0.08 -10.34
CA THR A 547 20.08 0.77 -10.33
C THR A 547 18.99 0.30 -11.28
N LYS A 548 19.27 -0.64 -12.18
CA LYS A 548 18.39 -1.07 -13.30
C LYS A 548 17.87 0.10 -14.14
N ALA A 549 18.45 1.27 -14.00
CA ALA A 549 18.07 2.46 -14.75
C ALA A 549 18.77 2.49 -16.11
N ILE A 550 18.10 3.02 -17.12
CA ILE A 550 18.65 3.15 -18.47
C ILE A 550 19.77 4.20 -18.42
N GLY A 551 21.01 3.73 -18.46
CA GLY A 551 22.19 4.58 -18.59
C GLY A 551 22.66 4.69 -20.04
N LEU A 552 23.63 5.58 -20.27
CA LEU A 552 24.25 5.78 -21.59
C LEU A 552 25.17 4.61 -21.94
N LEU A 553 24.60 3.54 -22.47
CA LEU A 553 25.35 2.40 -23.01
C LEU A 553 25.90 2.71 -24.39
N HIS A 554 27.05 2.14 -24.73
CA HIS A 554 27.63 2.27 -26.07
C HIS A 554 26.65 1.92 -27.20
N LYS A 555 25.76 0.94 -26.99
CA LYS A 555 24.69 0.60 -27.93
C LYS A 555 23.68 1.75 -28.13
N GLN A 556 23.39 2.52 -27.07
CA GLN A 556 22.45 3.65 -27.15
C GLN A 556 23.05 4.87 -27.82
N VAL A 557 24.36 5.12 -27.61
CA VAL A 557 25.08 6.19 -28.33
C VAL A 557 24.93 6.05 -29.85
N ARG A 558 24.88 4.80 -30.35
CA ARG A 558 24.71 4.52 -31.79
C ARG A 558 23.27 4.62 -32.28
N LYS A 559 22.28 4.69 -31.39
CA LYS A 559 20.84 4.79 -31.74
C LYS A 559 20.33 6.21 -31.53
N ASP A 560 20.30 6.61 -30.26
CA ASP A 560 19.89 7.94 -29.81
C ASP A 560 20.42 8.14 -28.38
N SER A 561 21.45 8.94 -28.26
CA SER A 561 22.07 9.24 -26.96
C SER A 561 21.19 10.11 -26.06
N ALA A 562 20.26 10.89 -26.64
CA ALA A 562 19.39 11.81 -25.92
C ALA A 562 18.31 11.08 -25.09
N LEU A 563 17.99 9.83 -25.43
CA LEU A 563 17.02 9.00 -24.70
C LEU A 563 17.60 8.29 -23.48
N SER A 564 18.87 8.49 -23.16
CA SER A 564 19.54 7.88 -22.02
C SER A 564 20.38 8.92 -21.29
N ARG A 565 20.65 8.66 -20.00
CA ARG A 565 21.46 9.54 -19.15
C ARG A 565 22.82 8.95 -18.86
N GLN A 566 23.79 9.77 -18.50
CA GLN A 566 25.08 9.34 -17.98
C GLN A 566 24.93 8.62 -16.64
N GLY A 567 25.97 7.95 -16.17
CA GLY A 567 26.06 7.40 -14.83
C GLY A 567 25.90 8.51 -13.78
N ILE A 568 25.30 8.15 -12.63
CA ILE A 568 25.14 9.07 -11.50
C ILE A 568 26.25 8.78 -10.50
N PRO A 569 27.12 9.76 -10.17
CA PRO A 569 28.11 9.61 -9.11
C PRO A 569 27.45 9.67 -7.73
N ASP A 570 28.19 9.27 -6.71
CA ASP A 570 27.83 9.61 -5.33
C ASP A 570 28.49 10.94 -4.94
N TYR A 571 27.95 11.55 -3.89
CA TYR A 571 28.46 12.77 -3.30
C TYR A 571 28.60 12.60 -1.80
N LEU A 572 29.69 13.12 -1.25
CA LEU A 572 29.82 13.41 0.18
C LEU A 572 29.67 14.93 0.34
N VAL A 573 28.49 15.35 0.77
CA VAL A 573 28.15 16.77 0.96
C VAL A 573 28.42 17.14 2.40
N THR A 574 29.16 18.23 2.63
CA THR A 574 29.49 18.69 3.96
C THR A 574 28.89 20.06 4.23
N VAL A 575 28.19 20.16 5.38
CA VAL A 575 27.59 21.40 5.88
C VAL A 575 28.20 21.76 7.23
N ARG A 576 28.19 23.05 7.60
CA ARG A 576 28.81 23.58 8.82
C ARG A 576 27.75 24.29 9.67
N LYS A 577 27.74 24.05 10.98
CA LYS A 577 27.06 24.91 11.95
C LYS A 577 27.86 26.22 12.11
N LEU A 578 27.19 27.35 11.93
CA LEU A 578 27.83 28.66 12.09
C LEU A 578 28.34 28.92 13.50
N GLY A 579 29.39 29.73 13.59
CA GLY A 579 30.00 30.18 14.83
C GLY A 579 31.48 29.78 14.94
N GLU A 580 32.06 30.11 16.06
CA GLU A 580 33.49 29.85 16.35
C GLU A 580 33.67 28.39 16.78
N ASN A 581 34.67 27.71 16.23
CA ASN A 581 35.04 26.37 16.62
C ASN A 581 36.05 26.44 17.80
N THR A 582 35.60 26.14 18.99
CA THR A 582 36.42 26.16 20.21
C THR A 582 37.38 24.98 20.30
N GLU A 583 37.14 23.92 19.54
CA GLU A 583 37.93 22.69 19.49
C GLU A 583 38.37 22.41 18.05
N PRO A 584 39.37 23.16 17.51
CA PRO A 584 39.76 23.03 16.11
C PRO A 584 40.33 21.65 15.80
N VAL A 585 40.03 21.16 14.60
CA VAL A 585 40.64 19.92 14.11
C VAL A 585 42.09 20.18 13.81
N ALA A 586 42.96 19.39 14.43
CA ALA A 586 44.41 19.54 14.30
C ALA A 586 45.04 18.36 13.56
N GLY A 587 45.95 18.66 12.62
CA GLY A 587 46.78 17.66 11.95
C GLY A 587 48.08 17.38 12.73
N PRO A 588 48.97 16.56 12.22
CA PRO A 588 49.12 16.15 10.82
C PRO A 588 48.25 14.91 10.45
N PHE A 589 47.99 14.71 9.16
CA PHE A 589 47.38 13.48 8.63
C PHE A 589 48.43 12.37 8.64
N THR A 590 48.14 11.25 9.33
CA THR A 590 49.14 10.19 9.54
C THR A 590 48.71 8.86 8.89
N GLU A 591 47.43 8.71 8.52
CA GLU A 591 46.91 7.47 8.01
C GLU A 591 46.37 7.65 6.59
N PHE A 592 46.74 6.72 5.70
CA PHE A 592 46.18 6.57 4.37
C PHE A 592 45.89 5.09 4.12
N ALA A 593 44.65 4.74 3.84
CA ALA A 593 44.22 3.38 3.64
C ALA A 593 43.83 3.04 2.18
N GLY A 594 44.11 3.95 1.23
CA GLY A 594 43.83 3.70 -0.20
C GLY A 594 44.69 2.62 -0.81
N GLU A 595 44.26 2.06 -1.95
CA GLU A 595 44.96 0.98 -2.68
C GLU A 595 46.40 1.39 -3.11
N ASN A 596 46.64 2.67 -3.40
CA ASN A 596 47.91 3.24 -3.73
C ASN A 596 48.27 4.32 -2.75
N PRO A 597 48.82 3.99 -1.58
CA PRO A 597 49.20 5.00 -0.59
C PRO A 597 50.23 5.98 -1.19
N PRO A 598 50.22 7.27 -0.81
CA PRO A 598 51.22 8.24 -1.22
C PRO A 598 52.58 7.76 -0.74
N PHE A 599 53.64 8.14 -1.49
CA PHE A 599 55.01 7.80 -1.16
C PHE A 599 55.37 8.34 0.24
N LYS A 600 55.80 7.43 1.11
CA LYS A 600 56.33 7.80 2.43
C LYS A 600 57.74 8.35 2.26
N SER A 601 57.91 9.61 2.55
CA SER A 601 59.22 10.30 2.43
C SER A 601 60.11 10.13 3.66
N GLY A 602 59.54 9.63 4.76
CA GLY A 602 60.19 9.64 6.07
C GLY A 602 60.12 10.99 6.82
N ASP A 603 59.51 12.00 6.16
CA ASP A 603 59.23 13.32 6.74
C ASP A 603 57.71 13.41 6.99
N ALA A 604 57.34 13.47 8.27
CA ALA A 604 55.94 13.47 8.68
C ALA A 604 55.13 14.62 8.09
N ILE A 605 55.72 15.78 7.87
CA ILE A 605 55.05 16.95 7.26
C ILE A 605 54.79 16.70 5.78
N LYS A 606 55.76 16.18 5.04
CA LYS A 606 55.58 15.84 3.62
C LYS A 606 54.58 14.74 3.42
N ASP A 607 54.58 13.72 4.27
CA ASP A 607 53.64 12.64 4.24
C ASP A 607 52.21 13.13 4.54
N SER A 608 52.06 14.02 5.53
CA SER A 608 50.80 14.66 5.83
C SER A 608 50.28 15.52 4.65
N ILE A 609 51.14 16.25 3.96
CA ILE A 609 50.78 17.03 2.76
C ILE A 609 50.32 16.10 1.64
N ASN A 610 50.99 14.98 1.41
CA ASN A 610 50.62 14.00 0.38
C ASN A 610 49.24 13.38 0.64
N ILE A 611 48.93 13.09 1.89
CA ILE A 611 47.60 12.57 2.30
C ILE A 611 46.56 13.66 2.10
N TRP A 612 46.82 14.88 2.59
CA TRP A 612 45.90 16.01 2.43
C TRP A 612 45.55 16.29 0.96
N GLN A 613 46.53 16.27 0.04
CA GLN A 613 46.28 16.52 -1.39
C GLN A 613 45.28 15.50 -1.97
N ARG A 614 45.30 14.25 -1.51
CA ARG A 614 44.34 13.23 -1.92
C ARG A 614 42.98 13.46 -1.32
N TYR A 615 42.91 13.72 -0.03
CA TYR A 615 41.64 13.81 0.74
C TYR A 615 40.92 15.14 0.44
N ALA A 616 41.63 16.22 0.25
CA ALA A 616 41.06 17.52 -0.10
C ALA A 616 40.66 17.65 -1.58
N SER A 617 40.88 16.63 -2.40
CA SER A 617 40.43 16.62 -3.80
C SER A 617 38.91 16.70 -3.89
N PRO A 618 38.36 17.53 -4.80
CA PRO A 618 36.90 17.60 -5.01
C PRO A 618 36.32 16.36 -5.71
N VAL A 619 37.18 15.45 -6.18
CA VAL A 619 36.78 14.19 -6.82
C VAL A 619 37.64 13.06 -6.26
N TRP A 620 36.98 12.03 -5.72
CA TRP A 620 37.64 10.79 -5.32
C TRP A 620 37.38 9.70 -6.36
N MET A 621 38.44 9.30 -7.06
CA MET A 621 38.39 8.29 -8.13
C MET A 621 38.81 6.90 -7.66
N ASP A 622 39.33 6.78 -6.47
CA ASP A 622 40.03 5.62 -5.90
C ASP A 622 39.21 4.93 -4.76
N ILE A 623 37.94 5.25 -4.62
CA ILE A 623 37.06 4.59 -3.64
C ILE A 623 36.66 3.23 -4.16
N ASN A 624 37.00 2.17 -3.43
CA ASN A 624 36.56 0.82 -3.72
C ASN A 624 35.09 0.65 -3.28
N PRO A 625 34.13 0.42 -4.20
CA PRO A 625 32.72 0.29 -3.86
C PRO A 625 32.38 -0.99 -3.06
N SER A 626 33.33 -1.92 -2.94
CA SER A 626 33.19 -3.18 -2.17
C SER A 626 33.82 -3.10 -0.78
N ASP A 627 34.51 -2.03 -0.44
CA ASP A 627 35.07 -1.79 0.91
C ASP A 627 33.96 -1.41 1.90
N THR A 628 33.19 -2.40 2.32
CA THR A 628 32.03 -2.26 3.22
C THR A 628 32.00 -3.37 4.25
N LEU A 629 31.36 -3.15 5.39
CA LEU A 629 31.07 -4.22 6.35
C LEU A 629 30.17 -5.31 5.75
N GLN A 630 30.30 -6.53 6.26
CA GLN A 630 29.48 -7.67 5.85
C GLN A 630 28.02 -7.48 6.29
N TYR A 631 27.15 -7.21 5.33
CA TYR A 631 25.74 -6.90 5.57
C TYR A 631 24.77 -8.08 5.33
N ARG A 632 25.24 -9.15 4.68
CA ARG A 632 24.37 -10.28 4.30
C ARG A 632 23.77 -11.00 5.50
N SER A 633 24.50 -11.09 6.60
CA SER A 633 24.04 -11.71 7.84
C SER A 633 22.99 -10.89 8.59
N ALA A 634 22.84 -9.61 8.28
CA ALA A 634 21.87 -8.72 8.92
C ALA A 634 20.50 -8.71 8.22
N ARG A 635 20.38 -9.38 7.06
CA ARG A 635 19.12 -9.50 6.34
C ARG A 635 18.17 -10.42 7.09
N ALA A 636 16.98 -9.92 7.41
CA ALA A 636 15.93 -10.72 8.02
C ALA A 636 15.14 -11.55 6.97
N ASN A 637 15.10 -11.11 5.70
CA ASN A 637 14.36 -11.74 4.60
C ASN A 637 15.05 -11.55 3.26
N GLU A 638 14.75 -12.44 2.29
CA GLU A 638 15.24 -12.33 0.90
C GLU A 638 14.75 -11.08 0.15
N ASP A 639 13.66 -10.47 0.60
CA ASP A 639 13.09 -9.26 0.01
C ASP A 639 13.91 -7.99 0.32
N GLU A 640 14.86 -8.05 1.25
CA GLU A 640 15.74 -6.95 1.62
C GLU A 640 16.96 -6.87 0.68
N ARG A 641 16.72 -6.43 -0.56
CA ARG A 641 17.76 -6.43 -1.61
C ARG A 641 18.74 -5.26 -1.58
N HIS A 642 18.51 -4.23 -0.75
CA HIS A 642 19.17 -2.94 -0.92
C HIS A 642 19.86 -2.37 0.34
N ILE A 643 20.49 -3.22 1.14
CA ILE A 643 21.44 -2.70 2.11
C ILE A 643 22.72 -2.35 1.34
N CYS A 644 23.07 -1.08 1.34
CA CYS A 644 24.36 -0.62 0.81
C CYS A 644 25.04 0.20 1.91
N PRO A 645 25.84 -0.45 2.80
CA PRO A 645 26.61 0.29 3.80
C PRO A 645 27.51 1.31 3.13
N LEU A 646 27.79 2.42 3.83
CA LEU A 646 28.76 3.40 3.36
C LEU A 646 30.16 2.76 3.31
N GLN A 647 30.93 3.08 2.28
CA GLN A 647 32.29 2.57 2.11
C GLN A 647 33.19 3.04 3.26
N LEU A 648 33.95 2.13 3.82
CA LEU A 648 34.77 2.41 5.00
C LEU A 648 35.83 3.50 4.73
N GLU A 649 36.39 3.52 3.50
CA GLU A 649 37.35 4.54 3.12
C GLU A 649 36.74 5.94 3.03
N VAL A 650 35.48 6.08 2.60
CA VAL A 650 34.76 7.37 2.61
C VAL A 650 34.63 7.88 4.05
N ILE A 651 34.29 6.99 4.98
CA ILE A 651 34.18 7.34 6.39
C ILE A 651 35.54 7.74 6.97
N ARG A 652 36.62 6.97 6.68
CA ARG A 652 38.00 7.29 7.14
C ARG A 652 38.43 8.69 6.71
N ARG A 653 38.25 9.03 5.44
CA ARG A 653 38.59 10.34 4.91
C ARG A 653 37.81 11.46 5.58
N GLY A 654 36.50 11.27 5.77
CA GLY A 654 35.68 12.23 6.48
C GLY A 654 36.12 12.43 7.93
N LEU A 655 36.39 11.36 8.67
CA LEU A 655 36.88 11.43 10.06
C LEU A 655 38.23 12.09 10.16
N GLN A 656 39.16 11.82 9.24
CA GLN A 656 40.49 12.38 9.26
C GLN A 656 40.49 13.88 8.94
N LEU A 657 39.66 14.32 8.01
CA LEU A 657 39.52 15.72 7.64
C LEU A 657 38.81 16.55 8.71
N TRP A 658 37.80 15.97 9.42
CA TRP A 658 36.82 16.75 10.13
C TRP A 658 36.65 16.40 11.62
N SER A 659 37.49 15.51 12.17
CA SER A 659 37.44 15.14 13.59
C SER A 659 38.84 14.86 14.18
N ASN A 660 38.97 15.01 15.49
CA ASN A 660 40.14 14.63 16.27
C ASN A 660 39.96 13.25 16.93
N PRO A 661 41.04 12.54 17.28
CA PRO A 661 40.95 11.43 18.26
C PRO A 661 40.24 11.88 19.55
N GLY A 662 39.36 11.05 20.08
CA GLY A 662 38.53 11.36 21.27
C GLY A 662 37.23 12.11 20.97
N ASP A 663 37.07 12.72 19.78
CA ASP A 663 35.82 13.37 19.37
C ASP A 663 34.63 12.40 19.38
N LEU A 664 33.46 12.91 19.73
CA LEU A 664 32.20 12.15 19.63
C LEU A 664 31.62 12.30 18.22
N VAL A 665 31.55 11.18 17.51
CA VAL A 665 30.99 11.06 16.16
C VAL A 665 29.60 10.49 16.23
N MET A 666 28.68 10.99 15.39
CA MET A 666 27.29 10.54 15.38
C MET A 666 26.85 10.06 14.01
N SER A 667 26.00 9.01 14.00
CA SER A 667 25.20 8.63 12.84
C SER A 667 23.72 8.47 13.23
N PRO A 668 22.80 9.28 12.64
CA PRO A 668 21.35 9.12 12.88
C PRO A 668 20.77 7.89 12.17
N PHE A 669 21.52 7.28 11.24
CA PHE A 669 21.17 6.09 10.48
C PHE A 669 22.32 5.09 10.52
N ALA A 670 22.56 4.49 11.70
CA ALA A 670 23.76 3.69 11.94
C ALA A 670 23.84 2.40 11.10
N GLY A 671 22.70 1.91 10.61
CA GLY A 671 22.64 0.70 9.81
C GLY A 671 23.29 -0.48 10.53
N ILE A 672 24.30 -1.08 9.91
CA ILE A 672 25.11 -2.15 10.53
C ILE A 672 26.34 -1.64 11.27
N GLY A 673 26.41 -0.33 11.54
CA GLY A 673 27.43 0.32 12.36
C GLY A 673 28.73 0.69 11.63
N SER A 674 28.73 0.91 10.32
CA SER A 674 29.96 1.21 9.55
C SER A 674 30.65 2.46 10.04
N GLU A 675 29.93 3.54 10.29
CA GLU A 675 30.44 4.82 10.77
C GLU A 675 31.07 4.66 12.17
N GLY A 676 30.39 3.94 13.06
CA GLY A 676 30.89 3.64 14.40
C GLY A 676 32.13 2.74 14.37
N TYR A 677 32.11 1.70 13.53
CA TYR A 677 33.24 0.80 13.35
C TYR A 677 34.54 1.54 13.01
N VAL A 678 34.48 2.42 12.01
CA VAL A 678 35.66 3.21 11.59
C VAL A 678 36.00 4.29 12.64
N SER A 679 35.01 4.91 13.27
CA SER A 679 35.22 5.88 14.37
C SER A 679 36.03 5.24 15.50
N LEU A 680 35.62 4.07 15.97
CA LEU A 680 36.35 3.36 17.02
C LEU A 680 37.75 2.93 16.57
N GLN A 681 37.93 2.44 15.33
CA GLN A 681 39.26 2.13 14.80
C GLN A 681 40.21 3.32 14.86
N MET A 682 39.68 4.50 14.55
CA MET A 682 40.42 5.76 14.51
C MET A 682 40.42 6.49 15.86
N GLN A 683 40.10 5.84 16.98
CA GLN A 683 40.12 6.39 18.35
C GLN A 683 39.13 7.53 18.60
N ARG A 684 38.02 7.57 17.89
CA ARG A 684 36.87 8.44 18.17
C ARG A 684 35.85 7.67 19.02
N ARG A 685 35.01 8.41 19.74
CA ARG A 685 33.81 7.87 20.37
C ARG A 685 32.65 7.90 19.37
N PHE A 686 31.65 7.07 19.58
CA PHE A 686 30.54 6.97 18.65
C PHE A 686 29.18 6.91 19.36
N VAL A 687 28.20 7.61 18.78
CA VAL A 687 26.77 7.45 19.12
C VAL A 687 25.97 7.21 17.86
N GLY A 688 25.13 6.18 17.86
CA GLY A 688 24.33 5.78 16.70
C GLY A 688 22.87 5.51 17.02
N PHE A 689 22.02 5.70 16.01
CA PHE A 689 20.60 5.38 16.05
C PHE A 689 20.25 4.45 14.92
N GLU A 690 19.49 3.39 15.23
CA GLU A 690 19.02 2.42 14.24
C GLU A 690 17.60 1.97 14.54
N LEU A 691 16.73 2.03 13.55
CA LEU A 691 15.32 1.70 13.70
C LEU A 691 15.06 0.19 13.62
N LYS A 692 15.88 -0.54 12.85
CA LYS A 692 15.65 -1.95 12.53
C LYS A 692 16.39 -2.87 13.49
N PRO A 693 15.71 -3.78 14.22
CA PRO A 693 16.34 -4.64 15.21
C PRO A 693 17.49 -5.51 14.67
N SER A 694 17.35 -6.06 13.46
CA SER A 694 18.41 -6.91 12.89
C SER A 694 19.68 -6.14 12.56
N TYR A 695 19.56 -4.86 12.14
CA TYR A 695 20.68 -3.97 11.86
C TYR A 695 21.31 -3.48 13.15
N PHE A 696 20.50 -3.10 14.13
CA PHE A 696 20.92 -2.73 15.47
C PHE A 696 21.81 -3.82 16.11
N ASN A 697 21.33 -5.07 16.12
CA ASN A 697 22.10 -6.20 16.69
C ASN A 697 23.40 -6.46 15.91
N CYS A 698 23.39 -6.31 14.59
CA CYS A 698 24.58 -6.43 13.76
C CYS A 698 25.58 -5.30 14.06
N ALA A 699 25.09 -4.07 14.19
CA ALA A 699 25.92 -2.91 14.53
C ALA A 699 26.58 -3.08 15.89
N ALA A 700 25.81 -3.42 16.93
CA ALA A 700 26.35 -3.67 18.27
C ALA A 700 27.47 -4.72 18.26
N LYS A 701 27.27 -5.82 17.52
CA LYS A 701 28.31 -6.84 17.35
C LYS A 701 29.56 -6.28 16.67
N ASN A 702 29.40 -5.52 15.60
CA ASN A 702 30.53 -4.93 14.87
C ASN A 702 31.33 -3.93 15.75
N LEU A 703 30.63 -3.13 16.55
CA LEU A 703 31.26 -2.16 17.45
C LEU A 703 32.02 -2.88 18.60
N SER A 704 31.41 -3.87 19.23
CA SER A 704 32.05 -4.68 20.28
C SER A 704 33.30 -5.41 19.78
N MET A 705 33.30 -5.87 18.52
CA MET A 705 34.49 -6.52 17.94
C MET A 705 35.69 -5.56 17.87
N VAL A 706 35.49 -4.31 17.49
CA VAL A 706 36.60 -3.33 17.41
C VAL A 706 37.17 -3.04 18.81
N GLU A 707 36.33 -2.91 19.81
CA GLU A 707 36.80 -2.70 21.20
C GLU A 707 37.60 -3.89 21.73
N SER A 708 37.11 -5.11 21.52
CA SER A 708 37.80 -6.31 22.01
C SER A 708 39.15 -6.57 21.33
N HIS A 709 39.30 -6.24 20.04
CA HIS A 709 40.60 -6.32 19.37
C HIS A 709 41.61 -5.32 19.94
N LYS A 710 41.18 -4.11 20.31
CA LYS A 710 42.08 -3.12 20.91
C LYS A 710 42.54 -3.50 22.32
N GLN A 711 41.68 -4.15 23.10
CA GLN A 711 42.05 -4.66 24.41
C GLN A 711 43.06 -5.80 24.36
N GLY A 712 43.01 -6.64 23.27
CA GLY A 712 43.96 -7.70 23.03
C GLY A 712 45.35 -7.26 22.52
N GLU A 713 45.48 -6.07 21.94
CA GLU A 713 46.76 -5.47 21.53
C GLU A 713 47.47 -4.72 22.67
N LEU A 714 46.83 -4.47 23.78
CA LEU A 714 47.37 -3.78 24.97
C LEU A 714 47.86 -4.74 26.06
N VAL A 715 47.79 -6.06 25.85
CA VAL A 715 48.32 -7.11 26.73
C VAL A 715 49.40 -7.88 25.95
#